data_edf678ee838e4704ebfa9d6d012be180
#
_entry.id   edf678ee838e4704ebfa9d6d012be180
#
_cell.length_a   1.000
_cell.length_b   1.000
_cell.length_c   1.000
_cell.angle_alpha   90.00
_cell.angle_beta   90.00
_cell.angle_gamma   90.00
#
_symmetry.space_group_name_H-M   'P 1'
#
loop_
_entity.id
_entity.type
_entity.pdbx_description
1 polymer ?
#
loop_
_entity_poly.entity_id
_entity_poly.type
_entity_poly.pdbx_seq_one_letter_code
_entity_poly.pdbx_strand_id
1 'polypeptide(L)'
;MIQTRFLSNFAQNLSMKYCLFNIAFWGLLFFNLFEAAANSNIYTISGRVTEAKTNSPLPGTSILIKGTYLWAVSNQKGEFTIQGVQEGKYNLEVSFLGYVPATIPVNVRSNINNLPIILKENTLALDDVVVTAQAPKNELNTTLTIGNHALEHLQVSNVSDISALLPGGKTKVPDLTTNNIFSLRDGGSTAGNAAFGTAVEVDGVRIGNNGSFGNMNGVDTRNITVADIESVEVITGVPSAEYGDLNSGMVKIHTRKGKTPWNILLSINPRTEQASFAKGLDLGNNKGVININGEWTKATQKLVSPYSSYTRRGFSAGYSNTFRNVLRFDIGVTGNIGGMNTKDDPDAYSGEYNKVRDNVFRTNTSLAWLLNKSWITNLKFDASIYYNDNNSHAHTFYSYASEQPAVHATEEGYFMANKLPYTYFADQIIDSKELDYAASLKYEWNRRFKTVNSNLKAGVQWKATGNVGEGEYYKDPSLAPNGYRPRPYTTYPYMHNVSLYAEESLSFPVGNTMLRLMAGVRWEHLFIKGTKYKNLNTLSPRFNARWQLNEYIAIRGGWGITEKLPSFYTLYPKQEYRDIQTFGFSYNKIESSYIYYSQPYTLLHNENLRWQRNQNAEIGLDVNIARTRISLVGYFNRTKLPYKYASTYTPFSYDVLQLPDGFTMPTNPQINVDNQTGMVYIRDNASSYWTPMDVKVTDQTFVKSTSPDNGMDVIRRGAEMIVDFPEITPIRTQFRVDAAYTYTKYIDNSLSYYYQNGWSHTSLANRSYQYVGIYANGDNLSTTANGKRTHSLDANITAITRIPKARLIISCRLEASLVKRSQNISEYQGKEYAFNVSESSNTQTGGSIYDGNSYTAIWPVAYLDLNNEMHPFTSAEAANPEFSYLIRKSGNAYTFAADGYDPYFSANINITKEIGDYVSLSLNAINFTNSRPYVKSHATGVSALFTPDFYYGLTCRIKF
;
A
#
# COMPACT_ATOMS: atom_id res chain seq x y z
N MET A 1 16.72 14.97 -41.05
CA MET A 1 15.90 14.25 -40.04
C MET A 1 16.10 12.72 -40.03
N ILE A 2 16.58 12.10 -41.08
CA ILE A 2 16.84 10.63 -41.12
C ILE A 2 18.24 10.26 -40.58
N GLN A 3 19.21 11.12 -40.66
CA GLN A 3 20.56 10.86 -40.11
C GLN A 3 20.67 10.94 -38.57
N THR A 4 19.83 11.70 -37.91
CA THR A 4 19.83 11.80 -36.44
C THR A 4 19.18 10.62 -35.72
N ARG A 5 18.22 9.92 -36.35
CA ARG A 5 17.63 8.69 -35.81
C ARG A 5 18.53 7.46 -35.93
N PHE A 6 19.39 7.42 -36.96
CA PHE A 6 20.33 6.31 -37.16
C PHE A 6 21.47 6.35 -36.12
N LEU A 7 21.96 7.54 -35.77
CA LEU A 7 23.01 7.71 -34.77
C LEU A 7 22.53 7.46 -33.32
N SER A 8 21.28 7.79 -32.98
CA SER A 8 20.72 7.50 -31.64
C SER A 8 20.46 6.00 -31.40
N ASN A 9 19.99 5.28 -32.41
CA ASN A 9 19.79 3.83 -32.32
C ASN A 9 21.12 3.06 -32.35
N PHE A 10 22.15 3.59 -33.04
CA PHE A 10 23.49 3.01 -33.03
C PHE A 10 24.20 3.22 -31.70
N ALA A 11 24.05 4.39 -31.08
CA ALA A 11 24.59 4.68 -29.75
C ALA A 11 23.92 3.88 -28.63
N GLN A 12 22.61 3.67 -28.68
CA GLN A 12 21.90 2.79 -27.72
C GLN A 12 22.30 1.32 -27.87
N ASN A 13 22.47 0.82 -29.10
CA ASN A 13 22.94 -0.55 -29.35
C ASN A 13 24.42 -0.74 -28.99
N LEU A 14 25.28 0.28 -29.14
CA LEU A 14 26.66 0.21 -28.70
C LEU A 14 26.77 0.19 -27.16
N SER A 15 25.99 1.03 -26.46
CA SER A 15 26.00 1.06 -24.99
C SER A 15 25.51 -0.26 -24.37
N MET A 16 24.54 -0.90 -24.98
CA MET A 16 24.04 -2.19 -24.49
C MET A 16 24.99 -3.34 -24.77
N LYS A 17 25.70 -3.33 -25.90
CA LYS A 17 26.76 -4.31 -26.22
C LYS A 17 27.98 -4.12 -25.34
N TYR A 18 28.40 -2.88 -25.06
CA TYR A 18 29.48 -2.60 -24.11
C TYR A 18 29.12 -2.98 -22.68
N CYS A 19 27.87 -2.79 -22.26
CA CYS A 19 27.39 -3.22 -20.94
C CYS A 19 27.37 -4.75 -20.83
N LEU A 20 26.88 -5.46 -21.84
CA LEU A 20 26.88 -6.92 -21.90
C LEU A 20 28.28 -7.50 -22.02
N PHE A 21 29.16 -6.85 -22.80
CA PHE A 21 30.55 -7.25 -22.91
C PHE A 21 31.34 -7.03 -21.61
N ASN A 22 31.09 -5.91 -20.91
CA ASN A 22 31.70 -5.69 -19.59
C ASN A 22 31.15 -6.68 -18.54
N ILE A 23 29.84 -6.98 -18.53
CA ILE A 23 29.27 -7.99 -17.64
C ILE A 23 29.84 -9.38 -17.94
N ALA A 24 29.97 -9.74 -19.21
CA ALA A 24 30.58 -11.00 -19.64
C ALA A 24 32.10 -11.04 -19.37
N PHE A 25 32.80 -9.92 -19.57
CA PHE A 25 34.24 -9.80 -19.31
C PHE A 25 34.54 -9.86 -17.82
N TRP A 26 33.79 -9.14 -16.98
CA TRP A 26 33.90 -9.23 -15.53
C TRP A 26 33.43 -10.59 -14.99
N GLY A 27 32.43 -11.21 -15.60
CA GLY A 27 32.01 -12.58 -15.30
C GLY A 27 33.10 -13.60 -15.66
N LEU A 28 33.77 -13.47 -16.80
CA LEU A 28 34.90 -14.32 -17.22
C LEU A 28 36.16 -14.07 -16.39
N LEU A 29 36.43 -12.82 -15.99
CA LEU A 29 37.53 -12.50 -15.08
C LEU A 29 37.31 -13.07 -13.68
N PHE A 30 36.07 -13.03 -13.20
CA PHE A 30 35.66 -13.69 -11.95
C PHE A 30 35.80 -15.20 -12.03
N PHE A 31 35.44 -15.83 -13.17
CA PHE A 31 35.52 -17.27 -13.37
C PHE A 31 36.99 -17.77 -13.38
N ASN A 32 37.90 -17.00 -13.97
CA ASN A 32 39.33 -17.37 -14.00
C ASN A 32 40.08 -17.19 -12.67
N LEU A 33 39.51 -16.42 -11.74
CA LEU A 33 40.07 -16.29 -10.37
C LEU A 33 39.72 -17.47 -9.46
N PHE A 34 38.85 -18.41 -9.93
CA PHE A 34 38.34 -19.51 -9.11
C PHE A 34 38.93 -20.89 -9.40
N GLU A 35 39.84 -21.06 -10.38
CA GLU A 35 40.42 -22.38 -10.69
C GLU A 35 41.47 -22.91 -9.69
N ALA A 36 41.82 -22.14 -8.67
CA ALA A 36 42.70 -22.64 -7.62
C ALA A 36 41.93 -23.15 -6.40
N ALA A 37 41.14 -24.21 -6.56
CA ALA A 37 40.51 -24.90 -5.47
C ALA A 37 41.58 -25.72 -4.67
N ALA A 38 42.09 -25.14 -3.58
CA ALA A 38 42.83 -25.93 -2.63
C ALA A 38 41.90 -26.92 -1.92
N ASN A 39 42.29 -28.19 -1.83
CA ASN A 39 41.66 -29.20 -1.02
C ASN A 39 41.55 -28.75 0.43
N SER A 40 40.37 -28.22 0.82
CA SER A 40 40.09 -27.94 2.23
C SER A 40 39.44 -29.18 2.83
N ASN A 41 39.92 -29.62 3.98
CA ASN A 41 39.33 -30.72 4.72
C ASN A 41 37.87 -30.38 5.04
N ILE A 42 36.95 -31.27 4.65
CA ILE A 42 35.53 -31.12 4.86
C ILE A 42 35.12 -32.04 6.00
N TYR A 43 34.48 -31.51 6.99
CA TYR A 43 34.04 -32.21 8.19
C TYR A 43 32.52 -32.31 8.28
N THR A 44 32.06 -33.17 9.19
CA THR A 44 30.64 -33.36 9.50
C THR A 44 30.40 -32.99 10.95
N ILE A 45 29.28 -32.25 11.18
CA ILE A 45 28.74 -32.03 12.53
C ILE A 45 27.49 -32.87 12.67
N SER A 46 27.51 -33.80 13.60
CA SER A 46 26.34 -34.58 13.98
C SER A 46 26.05 -34.46 15.46
N GLY A 47 24.78 -34.52 15.82
CA GLY A 47 24.36 -34.36 17.21
C GLY A 47 22.89 -34.73 17.41
N ARG A 48 22.40 -34.48 18.61
CA ARG A 48 21.03 -34.75 19.01
C ARG A 48 20.41 -33.56 19.74
N VAL A 49 19.18 -33.21 19.37
CA VAL A 49 18.39 -32.14 20.01
C VAL A 49 17.35 -32.76 20.91
N THR A 50 17.29 -32.35 22.17
CA THR A 50 16.33 -32.85 23.17
C THR A 50 15.71 -31.68 23.95
N GLU A 51 14.55 -31.93 24.53
CA GLU A 51 13.86 -31.03 25.43
C GLU A 51 14.48 -31.02 26.82
N ALA A 52 14.57 -29.84 27.47
CA ALA A 52 15.24 -29.69 28.75
C ALA A 52 14.55 -30.38 29.94
N LYS A 53 13.21 -30.48 29.95
CA LYS A 53 12.45 -31.03 31.08
C LYS A 53 12.30 -32.54 30.99
N THR A 54 12.01 -33.06 29.81
CA THR A 54 11.63 -34.46 29.61
C THR A 54 12.75 -35.30 28.98
N ASN A 55 13.81 -34.62 28.49
CA ASN A 55 14.86 -35.25 27.69
C ASN A 55 14.35 -35.93 26.42
N SER A 56 13.11 -35.65 26.01
CA SER A 56 12.50 -36.18 24.83
C SER A 56 13.16 -35.61 23.56
N PRO A 57 13.34 -36.43 22.51
CA PRO A 57 13.88 -35.93 21.25
C PRO A 57 12.97 -34.89 20.62
N LEU A 58 13.58 -33.87 20.01
CA LEU A 58 12.85 -32.81 19.29
C LEU A 58 13.04 -32.99 17.78
N PRO A 59 12.15 -33.72 17.10
CA PRO A 59 12.19 -33.90 15.65
C PRO A 59 11.73 -32.62 14.94
N GLY A 60 12.34 -32.34 13.79
CA GLY A 60 11.98 -31.14 13.00
C GLY A 60 12.66 -29.85 13.48
N THR A 61 13.60 -29.94 14.44
CA THR A 61 14.42 -28.77 14.87
C THR A 61 15.32 -28.34 13.72
N SER A 62 15.35 -27.07 13.41
CA SER A 62 16.27 -26.47 12.43
C SER A 62 17.60 -26.12 13.09
N ILE A 63 18.69 -26.57 12.51
CA ILE A 63 20.06 -26.30 12.96
C ILE A 63 20.81 -25.63 11.80
N LEU A 64 21.14 -24.36 11.93
CA LEU A 64 21.83 -23.55 10.94
C LEU A 64 23.22 -23.18 11.44
N ILE A 65 24.23 -23.32 10.61
CA ILE A 65 25.57 -22.78 10.91
C ILE A 65 25.55 -21.29 10.56
N LYS A 66 25.58 -20.45 11.59
CA LYS A 66 25.56 -18.98 11.45
C LYS A 66 26.65 -18.47 10.53
N GLY A 67 26.27 -17.61 9.57
CA GLY A 67 27.23 -17.05 8.60
C GLY A 67 27.58 -18.00 7.46
N THR A 68 26.94 -19.14 7.42
CA THR A 68 26.93 -20.09 6.29
C THR A 68 25.47 -20.43 5.94
N TYR A 69 25.29 -21.21 4.91
CA TYR A 69 23.96 -21.73 4.53
C TYR A 69 23.87 -23.25 4.71
N LEU A 70 24.79 -23.79 5.50
CA LEU A 70 24.78 -25.18 5.87
C LEU A 70 23.82 -25.37 7.04
N TRP A 71 22.81 -26.19 6.84
CA TRP A 71 21.79 -26.47 7.83
C TRP A 71 21.37 -27.92 7.79
N ALA A 72 20.72 -28.35 8.84
CA ALA A 72 20.10 -29.67 8.94
C ALA A 72 18.79 -29.55 9.72
N VAL A 73 17.94 -30.56 9.57
CA VAL A 73 16.73 -30.74 10.37
C VAL A 73 16.88 -32.03 11.16
N SER A 74 16.55 -32.02 12.45
CA SER A 74 16.62 -33.22 13.30
C SER A 74 15.57 -34.26 12.91
N ASN A 75 15.95 -35.52 12.94
CA ASN A 75 15.08 -36.67 12.69
C ASN A 75 14.21 -36.99 13.93
N GLN A 76 13.44 -38.07 13.87
CA GLN A 76 12.55 -38.55 14.96
C GLN A 76 13.26 -38.80 16.29
N LYS A 77 14.52 -39.21 16.23
CA LYS A 77 15.33 -39.40 17.43
C LYS A 77 15.99 -38.12 17.93
N GLY A 78 15.64 -36.98 17.29
CA GLY A 78 16.27 -35.67 17.52
C GLY A 78 17.67 -35.56 16.90
N GLU A 79 18.14 -36.54 16.13
CA GLU A 79 19.47 -36.58 15.56
C GLU A 79 19.54 -35.73 14.31
N PHE A 80 20.65 -35.01 14.12
CA PHE A 80 20.92 -34.21 12.94
C PHE A 80 22.33 -34.40 12.43
N THR A 81 22.57 -34.11 11.16
CA THR A 81 23.86 -34.20 10.52
C THR A 81 24.02 -33.09 9.49
N ILE A 82 25.02 -32.22 9.68
CA ILE A 82 25.42 -31.19 8.74
C ILE A 82 26.73 -31.62 8.09
N GLN A 83 26.70 -31.84 6.78
CA GLN A 83 27.88 -32.24 5.99
C GLN A 83 28.48 -31.03 5.29
N GLY A 84 29.73 -31.14 4.86
CA GLY A 84 30.37 -30.08 4.07
C GLY A 84 30.88 -28.90 4.88
N VAL A 85 31.09 -29.08 6.18
CA VAL A 85 31.59 -28.04 7.07
C VAL A 85 33.11 -27.98 6.98
N GLN A 86 33.65 -26.80 6.68
CA GLN A 86 35.13 -26.58 6.67
C GLN A 86 35.65 -26.34 8.07
N GLU A 87 36.95 -26.48 8.25
CA GLU A 87 37.62 -26.12 9.50
C GLU A 87 37.33 -24.66 9.88
N GLY A 88 36.98 -24.43 11.15
CA GLY A 88 36.67 -23.08 11.64
C GLY A 88 35.87 -23.04 12.94
N LYS A 89 35.74 -21.84 13.50
CA LYS A 89 34.85 -21.58 14.63
C LYS A 89 33.51 -21.10 14.10
N TYR A 90 32.42 -21.73 14.53
CA TYR A 90 31.06 -21.44 14.11
C TYR A 90 30.14 -21.33 15.31
N ASN A 91 29.00 -20.69 15.08
CA ASN A 91 27.87 -20.74 15.98
C ASN A 91 26.71 -21.50 15.26
N LEU A 92 26.19 -22.54 15.88
CA LEU A 92 24.98 -23.19 15.44
C LEU A 92 23.78 -22.41 15.98
N GLU A 93 22.94 -21.89 15.12
CA GLU A 93 21.63 -21.36 15.49
C GLU A 93 20.61 -22.52 15.42
N VAL A 94 20.05 -22.85 16.56
CA VAL A 94 19.13 -23.98 16.70
C VAL A 94 17.77 -23.42 17.08
N SER A 95 16.79 -23.70 16.28
CA SER A 95 15.43 -23.23 16.49
C SER A 95 14.41 -24.35 16.30
N PHE A 96 13.50 -24.45 17.22
CA PHE A 96 12.32 -25.31 17.14
C PHE A 96 11.11 -24.54 17.66
N LEU A 97 10.01 -24.68 16.95
CA LEU A 97 8.81 -23.91 17.29
C LEU A 97 8.27 -24.36 18.65
N GLY A 98 7.94 -23.37 19.49
CA GLY A 98 7.54 -23.62 20.88
C GLY A 98 8.71 -23.72 21.85
N TYR A 99 9.96 -23.53 21.39
CA TYR A 99 11.18 -23.60 22.21
C TYR A 99 12.00 -22.31 22.07
N VAL A 100 12.75 -21.99 23.10
CA VAL A 100 13.71 -20.86 23.09
C VAL A 100 14.84 -21.19 22.12
N PRO A 101 15.12 -20.39 21.11
CA PRO A 101 16.24 -20.62 20.20
C PRO A 101 17.58 -20.62 20.94
N ALA A 102 18.46 -21.54 20.60
CA ALA A 102 19.78 -21.65 21.20
C ALA A 102 20.88 -21.35 20.20
N THR A 103 21.97 -20.71 20.67
CA THR A 103 23.19 -20.48 19.90
C THR A 103 24.32 -21.28 20.52
N ILE A 104 24.81 -22.29 19.80
CA ILE A 104 25.85 -23.22 20.30
C ILE A 104 27.16 -22.93 19.57
N PRO A 105 28.21 -22.46 20.27
CA PRO A 105 29.51 -22.28 19.66
C PRO A 105 30.20 -23.65 19.42
N VAL A 106 30.70 -23.83 18.21
CA VAL A 106 31.44 -25.06 17.84
C VAL A 106 32.77 -24.71 17.18
N ASN A 107 33.82 -25.48 17.45
CA ASN A 107 35.11 -25.36 16.82
C ASN A 107 35.41 -26.64 16.00
N VAL A 108 35.26 -26.52 14.69
CA VAL A 108 35.39 -27.64 13.75
C VAL A 108 36.85 -27.76 13.34
N ARG A 109 37.55 -28.75 13.86
CA ARG A 109 38.92 -29.18 13.48
C ARG A 109 38.95 -30.64 13.02
N SER A 110 37.89 -31.38 13.30
CA SER A 110 37.60 -32.77 12.92
C SER A 110 36.11 -32.96 12.88
N ASN A 111 35.64 -34.17 12.51
CA ASN A 111 34.23 -34.48 12.60
C ASN A 111 33.75 -34.36 14.05
N ILE A 112 32.68 -33.64 14.25
CA ILE A 112 31.98 -33.49 15.54
C ILE A 112 30.86 -34.51 15.57
N ASN A 113 30.96 -35.49 16.47
CA ASN A 113 29.94 -36.51 16.62
C ASN A 113 29.20 -36.36 17.95
N ASN A 114 27.90 -36.66 17.98
CA ASN A 114 27.05 -36.69 19.17
C ASN A 114 27.01 -35.35 19.94
N LEU A 115 26.98 -34.22 19.25
CA LEU A 115 26.80 -32.90 19.89
C LEU A 115 25.45 -32.83 20.59
N PRO A 116 25.38 -32.74 21.93
CA PRO A 116 24.09 -32.61 22.61
C PRO A 116 23.61 -31.17 22.53
N ILE A 117 22.37 -30.99 22.12
CA ILE A 117 21.69 -29.69 22.10
C ILE A 117 20.41 -29.83 22.91
N ILE A 118 20.27 -28.99 23.91
CA ILE A 118 19.11 -29.00 24.81
C ILE A 118 18.32 -27.72 24.60
N LEU A 119 17.09 -27.81 24.18
CA LEU A 119 16.18 -26.67 24.06
C LEU A 119 15.21 -26.62 25.22
N LYS A 120 14.98 -25.42 25.73
CA LYS A 120 13.95 -25.16 26.74
C LYS A 120 12.64 -24.83 26.02
N GLU A 121 11.55 -25.41 26.48
CA GLU A 121 10.23 -25.04 26.01
C GLU A 121 9.99 -23.56 26.25
N ASN A 122 9.47 -22.87 25.25
CA ASN A 122 9.08 -21.46 25.40
C ASN A 122 7.75 -21.39 26.17
N THR A 123 7.84 -21.69 27.47
CA THR A 123 6.75 -21.41 28.40
C THR A 123 6.68 -19.88 28.58
N LEU A 124 5.55 -19.39 29.13
CA LEU A 124 5.40 -17.97 29.51
C LEU A 124 6.50 -17.57 30.52
N ALA A 125 7.76 -17.48 30.06
CA ALA A 125 8.89 -17.13 30.89
C ALA A 125 9.13 -15.62 30.76
N LEU A 126 8.95 -14.91 31.88
CA LEU A 126 9.13 -13.47 31.99
C LEU A 126 10.53 -12.96 31.59
N ASP A 127 11.51 -13.84 31.52
CA ASP A 127 12.92 -13.40 31.40
C ASP A 127 13.33 -12.98 29.99
N ASP A 128 12.60 -13.40 28.91
CA ASP A 128 12.98 -13.18 27.52
C ASP A 128 11.91 -12.45 26.67
N VAL A 129 10.90 -11.83 27.30
CA VAL A 129 9.83 -11.16 26.55
C VAL A 129 10.31 -9.87 25.91
N VAL A 130 10.40 -9.84 24.59
CA VAL A 130 10.72 -8.66 23.80
C VAL A 130 9.43 -8.04 23.28
N VAL A 131 9.07 -6.87 23.77
CA VAL A 131 7.84 -6.14 23.43
C VAL A 131 8.04 -5.01 22.39
N THR A 132 9.12 -5.06 21.66
CA THR A 132 9.49 -4.03 20.67
C THR A 132 9.97 -4.63 19.35
N ALA A 133 9.89 -3.85 18.28
CA ALA A 133 10.48 -4.22 17.00
C ALA A 133 12.01 -4.31 17.12
N GLN A 134 12.61 -5.34 16.55
CA GLN A 134 14.06 -5.55 16.61
C GLN A 134 14.70 -5.52 15.23
N ALA A 135 15.85 -4.86 15.12
CA ALA A 135 16.70 -4.98 13.96
C ALA A 135 17.53 -6.29 14.08
N PRO A 136 17.43 -7.23 13.13
CA PRO A 136 18.24 -8.44 13.13
C PRO A 136 19.72 -8.11 13.04
N LYS A 137 20.56 -8.82 13.82
CA LYS A 137 22.01 -8.50 13.99
C LYS A 137 22.85 -8.58 12.72
N ASN A 138 22.38 -9.22 11.66
CA ASN A 138 23.23 -9.53 10.50
C ASN A 138 22.59 -9.22 9.14
N GLU A 139 21.47 -8.51 9.11
CA GLU A 139 20.84 -8.14 7.86
C GLU A 139 21.67 -7.10 7.08
N LEU A 140 21.64 -7.21 5.74
CA LEU A 140 22.34 -6.30 4.85
C LEU A 140 21.53 -5.01 4.62
N ASN A 141 20.22 -5.09 4.70
CA ASN A 141 19.27 -3.99 4.51
C ASN A 141 18.59 -3.59 5.81
N THR A 142 17.83 -2.50 5.80
CA THR A 142 17.04 -2.09 6.96
C THR A 142 15.78 -2.93 7.02
N THR A 143 15.79 -3.90 7.92
CA THR A 143 14.65 -4.77 8.25
C THR A 143 14.39 -4.70 9.76
N LEU A 144 13.11 -4.65 10.12
CA LEU A 144 12.66 -4.73 11.51
C LEU A 144 11.79 -5.98 11.65
N THR A 145 12.06 -6.78 12.67
CA THR A 145 11.28 -7.97 12.99
C THR A 145 10.50 -7.72 14.28
N ILE A 146 9.21 -7.95 14.22
CA ILE A 146 8.26 -7.83 15.32
C ILE A 146 7.78 -9.25 15.63
N GLY A 147 8.24 -9.79 16.74
CA GLY A 147 7.87 -11.14 17.17
C GLY A 147 6.51 -11.17 17.86
N ASN A 148 6.01 -12.37 18.04
CA ASN A 148 4.74 -12.68 18.66
C ASN A 148 4.55 -11.99 20.04
N HIS A 149 5.56 -11.97 20.90
CA HIS A 149 5.47 -11.33 22.22
C HIS A 149 5.19 -9.82 22.12
N ALA A 150 5.77 -9.13 21.15
CA ALA A 150 5.48 -7.71 20.94
C ALA A 150 4.04 -7.50 20.46
N LEU A 151 3.53 -8.39 19.60
CA LEU A 151 2.14 -8.35 19.13
C LEU A 151 1.15 -8.63 20.28
N GLU A 152 1.48 -9.59 21.15
CA GLU A 152 0.69 -9.94 22.32
C GLU A 152 0.56 -8.77 23.32
N HIS A 153 1.62 -7.98 23.50
CA HIS A 153 1.63 -6.84 24.41
C HIS A 153 0.97 -5.59 23.85
N LEU A 154 0.88 -5.43 22.51
CA LEU A 154 0.22 -4.28 21.89
C LEU A 154 -1.29 -4.38 21.81
N GLN A 155 -1.87 -5.57 22.00
CA GLN A 155 -3.29 -5.86 21.73
C GLN A 155 -3.70 -5.44 20.33
N VAL A 156 -2.93 -5.88 19.34
CA VAL A 156 -3.13 -5.56 17.91
C VAL A 156 -4.47 -6.12 17.45
N SER A 157 -5.35 -5.27 16.95
CA SER A 157 -6.61 -5.68 16.30
C SER A 157 -6.44 -5.91 14.81
N ASN A 158 -5.44 -5.23 14.22
CA ASN A 158 -5.08 -5.30 12.82
C ASN A 158 -3.56 -5.30 12.65
N VAL A 159 -3.08 -5.89 11.57
CA VAL A 159 -1.63 -5.93 11.30
C VAL A 159 -1.04 -4.53 11.11
N SER A 160 -1.78 -3.56 10.58
CA SER A 160 -1.30 -2.19 10.39
C SER A 160 -1.00 -1.47 11.71
N ASP A 161 -1.56 -1.92 12.86
CA ASP A 161 -1.30 -1.34 14.17
C ASP A 161 0.17 -1.49 14.60
N ILE A 162 0.89 -2.47 14.02
CA ILE A 162 2.34 -2.65 14.26
C ILE A 162 3.17 -1.45 13.81
N SER A 163 2.65 -0.59 12.96
CA SER A 163 3.32 0.66 12.56
C SER A 163 3.69 1.53 13.76
N ALA A 164 2.99 1.40 14.89
CA ALA A 164 3.33 2.05 16.15
C ALA A 164 4.71 1.63 16.70
N LEU A 165 5.18 0.42 16.39
CA LEU A 165 6.50 -0.09 16.83
C LEU A 165 7.66 0.31 15.92
N LEU A 166 7.38 0.87 14.75
CA LEU A 166 8.42 1.39 13.88
C LEU A 166 9.01 2.68 14.46
N PRO A 167 10.24 3.07 14.09
CA PRO A 167 10.85 4.30 14.60
C PRO A 167 9.94 5.52 14.38
N GLY A 168 9.69 6.28 15.45
CA GLY A 168 8.77 7.43 15.43
C GLY A 168 7.30 7.08 15.24
N GLY A 169 6.93 5.79 15.19
CA GLY A 169 5.55 5.36 15.04
C GLY A 169 4.66 5.81 16.19
N LYS A 170 3.40 6.11 15.91
CA LYS A 170 2.39 6.54 16.89
C LYS A 170 1.31 5.49 17.06
N THR A 171 0.91 5.27 18.30
CA THR A 171 -0.22 4.40 18.62
C THR A 171 -1.52 5.07 18.20
N LYS A 172 -2.33 4.33 17.46
CA LYS A 172 -3.67 4.74 17.04
C LYS A 172 -4.73 3.93 17.80
N VAL A 173 -5.90 4.52 17.99
CA VAL A 173 -7.05 3.74 18.45
C VAL A 173 -7.40 2.72 17.33
N PRO A 174 -7.46 1.43 17.65
CA PRO A 174 -7.80 0.41 16.66
C PRO A 174 -9.18 0.67 16.06
N ASP A 175 -9.27 0.66 14.73
CA ASP A 175 -10.51 0.86 13.99
C ASP A 175 -10.54 -0.08 12.77
N LEU A 176 -11.43 -1.08 12.80
CA LEU A 176 -11.66 -2.00 11.69
C LEU A 176 -12.80 -1.53 10.76
N THR A 177 -13.46 -0.42 11.07
CA THR A 177 -14.53 0.11 10.23
C THR A 177 -14.02 1.00 9.09
N THR A 178 -12.73 1.34 9.10
CA THR A 178 -12.04 2.04 8.02
C THR A 178 -10.95 1.16 7.40
N ASN A 179 -10.50 1.48 6.19
CA ASN A 179 -9.41 0.73 5.54
C ASN A 179 -8.11 0.87 6.33
N ASN A 180 -7.49 -0.28 6.61
CA ASN A 180 -6.24 -0.36 7.37
C ASN A 180 -5.08 -0.68 6.43
N ILE A 181 -4.36 0.33 6.01
CA ILE A 181 -3.35 0.29 4.96
C ILE A 181 -1.97 0.61 5.54
N PHE A 182 -0.96 -0.16 5.14
CA PHE A 182 0.43 0.18 5.40
C PHE A 182 0.94 1.24 4.43
N SER A 183 1.60 2.26 4.98
CA SER A 183 2.44 3.17 4.21
C SER A 183 3.76 3.36 4.94
N LEU A 184 4.86 3.09 4.26
CA LEU A 184 6.19 3.08 4.86
C LEU A 184 6.98 4.32 4.42
N ARG A 185 7.58 5.04 5.39
CA ARG A 185 8.41 6.24 5.14
C ARG A 185 7.71 7.30 4.27
N ASP A 186 6.38 7.45 4.39
CA ASP A 186 5.58 8.38 3.59
C ASP A 186 5.61 9.83 4.11
N GLY A 187 6.02 10.03 5.36
CA GLY A 187 6.03 11.32 6.02
C GLY A 187 4.63 11.94 6.18
N GLY A 188 3.58 11.10 6.23
CA GLY A 188 2.19 11.54 6.28
C GLY A 188 1.66 12.12 4.97
N SER A 189 2.33 11.85 3.84
CA SER A 189 1.95 12.34 2.51
C SER A 189 1.48 11.20 1.62
N THR A 190 0.32 11.36 0.99
CA THR A 190 -0.21 10.43 -0.01
C THR A 190 0.49 10.56 -1.38
N ALA A 191 1.29 11.63 -1.57
CA ALA A 191 1.99 11.87 -2.83
C ALA A 191 2.87 10.68 -3.27
N GLY A 192 2.86 10.38 -4.55
CA GLY A 192 3.66 9.30 -5.14
C GLY A 192 3.15 7.91 -4.82
N ASN A 193 1.89 7.74 -4.44
CA ASN A 193 1.22 6.46 -4.23
C ASN A 193 2.01 5.49 -3.31
N ALA A 194 2.56 5.99 -2.19
CA ALA A 194 3.43 5.22 -1.30
C ALA A 194 2.72 3.97 -0.75
N ALA A 195 1.46 4.08 -0.37
CA ALA A 195 0.65 2.97 0.12
C ALA A 195 0.40 1.91 -0.96
N PHE A 196 0.08 2.32 -2.20
CA PHE A 196 -0.07 1.43 -3.35
C PHE A 196 1.21 0.64 -3.65
N GLY A 197 2.36 1.29 -3.45
CA GLY A 197 3.68 0.70 -3.63
C GLY A 197 4.20 -0.14 -2.47
N THR A 198 3.50 -0.18 -1.33
CA THR A 198 3.87 -1.01 -0.18
C THR A 198 3.36 -2.43 -0.38
N ALA A 199 4.29 -3.38 -0.35
CA ALA A 199 4.00 -4.78 -0.52
C ALA A 199 3.57 -5.45 0.78
N VAL A 200 2.53 -6.28 0.76
CA VAL A 200 2.13 -7.14 1.89
C VAL A 200 2.10 -8.60 1.45
N GLU A 201 2.69 -9.47 2.25
CA GLU A 201 2.78 -10.91 1.99
C GLU A 201 2.46 -11.70 3.26
N VAL A 202 1.68 -12.77 3.13
CA VAL A 202 1.36 -13.71 4.21
C VAL A 202 1.84 -15.09 3.79
N ASP A 203 2.82 -15.66 4.51
CA ASP A 203 3.41 -16.98 4.24
C ASP A 203 3.84 -17.19 2.77
N GLY A 204 4.36 -16.17 2.12
CA GLY A 204 4.79 -16.23 0.71
C GLY A 204 3.66 -15.90 -0.28
N VAL A 205 2.41 -15.72 0.16
CA VAL A 205 1.32 -15.26 -0.70
C VAL A 205 1.30 -13.75 -0.74
N ARG A 206 1.58 -13.19 -1.90
CA ARG A 206 1.45 -11.75 -2.14
C ARG A 206 -0.01 -11.35 -2.15
N ILE A 207 -0.40 -10.38 -1.32
CA ILE A 207 -1.74 -9.80 -1.39
C ILE A 207 -1.78 -8.83 -2.56
N GLY A 208 -2.67 -9.09 -3.52
CA GLY A 208 -2.81 -8.32 -4.73
C GLY A 208 -3.47 -6.95 -4.48
N ASN A 209 -3.08 -5.95 -5.26
CA ASN A 209 -3.73 -4.65 -5.35
C ASN A 209 -3.69 -4.08 -6.79
N ASN A 210 -3.37 -4.93 -7.77
CA ASN A 210 -3.28 -4.54 -9.18
C ASN A 210 -4.57 -4.84 -9.96
N GLY A 211 -5.40 -5.77 -9.48
CA GLY A 211 -6.66 -6.19 -10.11
C GLY A 211 -7.86 -5.28 -9.84
N SER A 212 -7.70 -4.25 -9.01
CA SER A 212 -8.75 -3.30 -8.68
C SER A 212 -8.98 -2.29 -9.81
N PHE A 213 -10.26 -2.01 -10.09
CA PHE A 213 -10.69 -0.95 -11.02
C PHE A 213 -11.08 0.36 -10.30
N GLY A 214 -11.17 0.36 -8.97
CA GLY A 214 -11.71 1.51 -8.23
C GLY A 214 -10.70 2.59 -7.91
N ASN A 215 -9.46 2.21 -7.58
CA ASN A 215 -8.43 3.16 -7.15
C ASN A 215 -7.04 2.53 -7.08
N MET A 216 -6.03 3.35 -6.74
CA MET A 216 -4.63 2.94 -6.48
C MET A 216 -4.32 3.01 -4.99
N ASN A 217 -5.14 2.41 -4.14
CA ASN A 217 -4.88 2.35 -2.71
C ASN A 217 -3.89 1.22 -2.37
N GLY A 218 -3.34 1.28 -1.15
CA GLY A 218 -2.55 0.19 -0.61
C GLY A 218 -3.42 -1.03 -0.27
N VAL A 219 -2.75 -2.10 0.14
CA VAL A 219 -3.39 -3.33 0.58
C VAL A 219 -4.15 -3.08 1.90
N ASP A 220 -5.44 -3.36 1.91
CA ASP A 220 -6.23 -3.37 3.14
C ASP A 220 -5.94 -4.65 3.95
N THR A 221 -5.49 -4.47 5.19
CA THR A 221 -5.09 -5.58 6.06
C THR A 221 -6.17 -6.02 7.06
N ARG A 222 -7.38 -5.45 7.00
CA ARG A 222 -8.50 -5.79 7.92
C ARG A 222 -8.88 -7.27 7.90
N ASN A 223 -8.73 -7.91 6.75
CA ASN A 223 -9.07 -9.32 6.53
C ASN A 223 -7.93 -10.29 6.88
N ILE A 224 -6.86 -9.83 7.56
CA ILE A 224 -5.76 -10.67 8.03
C ILE A 224 -5.98 -10.97 9.51
N THR A 225 -6.06 -12.26 9.85
CA THR A 225 -6.14 -12.75 11.23
C THR A 225 -4.85 -12.46 11.96
N VAL A 226 -4.92 -11.81 13.12
CA VAL A 226 -3.73 -11.46 13.92
C VAL A 226 -3.35 -12.51 14.95
N ALA A 227 -4.29 -13.37 15.35
CA ALA A 227 -4.11 -14.33 16.43
C ALA A 227 -3.11 -15.46 16.13
N ASP A 228 -2.86 -15.74 14.85
CA ASP A 228 -1.97 -16.80 14.38
C ASP A 228 -0.60 -16.31 13.91
N ILE A 229 -0.32 -15.03 14.08
CA ILE A 229 0.95 -14.43 13.63
C ILE A 229 2.08 -14.82 14.58
N GLU A 230 3.16 -15.37 14.04
CA GLU A 230 4.41 -15.66 14.74
C GLU A 230 5.34 -14.44 14.72
N SER A 231 5.48 -13.83 13.54
CA SER A 231 6.31 -12.63 13.37
C SER A 231 5.88 -11.81 12.17
N VAL A 232 6.24 -10.53 12.22
CA VAL A 232 6.10 -9.62 11.08
C VAL A 232 7.46 -9.00 10.79
N GLU A 233 7.91 -9.11 9.54
CA GLU A 233 9.11 -8.44 9.05
C GLU A 233 8.72 -7.22 8.24
N VAL A 234 9.27 -6.06 8.59
CA VAL A 234 9.08 -4.80 7.86
C VAL A 234 10.40 -4.41 7.21
N ILE A 235 10.44 -4.46 5.89
CA ILE A 235 11.61 -4.14 5.07
C ILE A 235 11.42 -2.73 4.52
N THR A 236 12.16 -1.78 5.04
CA THR A 236 12.14 -0.37 4.61
C THR A 236 13.37 0.01 3.78
N GLY A 237 14.43 -0.79 3.82
CA GLY A 237 15.63 -0.65 3.02
C GLY A 237 15.50 -1.20 1.60
N VAL A 238 16.64 -1.39 0.92
CA VAL A 238 16.68 -1.97 -0.43
C VAL A 238 16.42 -3.48 -0.33
N PRO A 239 15.27 -3.99 -0.81
CA PRO A 239 14.92 -5.40 -0.69
C PRO A 239 15.74 -6.29 -1.63
N SER A 240 15.77 -7.61 -1.37
CA SER A 240 16.34 -8.61 -2.28
C SER A 240 15.72 -8.53 -3.68
N ALA A 241 16.49 -8.88 -4.73
CA ALA A 241 16.03 -8.95 -6.11
C ALA A 241 14.90 -9.98 -6.32
N GLU A 242 14.72 -10.91 -5.39
CA GLU A 242 13.59 -11.85 -5.35
C GLU A 242 12.22 -11.14 -5.33
N TYR A 243 12.14 -9.94 -4.72
CA TYR A 243 10.88 -9.22 -4.55
C TYR A 243 10.68 -8.15 -5.63
N GLY A 244 9.57 -8.21 -6.35
CA GLY A 244 9.14 -7.26 -7.37
C GLY A 244 7.80 -6.62 -7.06
N ASP A 245 7.29 -5.81 -7.99
CA ASP A 245 5.99 -5.14 -7.90
C ASP A 245 5.81 -4.36 -6.58
N LEU A 246 6.81 -3.57 -6.22
CA LEU A 246 6.81 -2.71 -5.03
C LEU A 246 7.70 -1.48 -5.23
N ASN A 247 7.41 -0.38 -4.52
CA ASN A 247 8.27 0.80 -4.55
C ASN A 247 8.59 1.42 -3.18
N SER A 248 7.77 1.17 -2.14
CA SER A 248 7.90 1.87 -0.85
C SER A 248 8.36 0.98 0.31
N GLY A 249 8.54 -0.31 0.06
CA GLY A 249 8.91 -1.30 1.06
C GLY A 249 7.98 -2.50 1.10
N MET A 250 8.20 -3.37 2.07
CA MET A 250 7.48 -4.65 2.16
C MET A 250 7.20 -5.04 3.61
N VAL A 251 6.02 -5.60 3.83
CA VAL A 251 5.61 -6.21 5.10
C VAL A 251 5.38 -7.70 4.86
N LYS A 252 6.13 -8.56 5.55
CA LYS A 252 6.01 -10.00 5.48
C LYS A 252 5.46 -10.53 6.79
N ILE A 253 4.39 -11.28 6.70
CA ILE A 253 3.68 -11.85 7.83
C ILE A 253 3.93 -13.36 7.81
N HIS A 254 4.44 -13.88 8.91
CA HIS A 254 4.67 -15.30 9.11
C HIS A 254 3.68 -15.84 10.14
N THR A 255 2.91 -16.85 9.74
CA THR A 255 2.00 -17.55 10.66
C THR A 255 2.74 -18.63 11.44
N ARG A 256 2.17 -19.06 12.56
CA ARG A 256 2.73 -20.11 13.41
C ARG A 256 2.72 -21.45 12.69
N LYS A 257 3.87 -22.14 12.69
CA LYS A 257 4.04 -23.45 12.10
C LYS A 257 4.70 -24.39 13.11
N GLY A 258 4.30 -25.65 13.08
CA GLY A 258 4.86 -26.68 13.95
C GLY A 258 3.99 -27.00 15.17
N LYS A 259 4.46 -27.88 16.05
CA LYS A 259 3.76 -28.28 17.27
C LYS A 259 3.63 -27.10 18.23
N THR A 260 2.40 -26.72 18.58
CA THR A 260 2.13 -25.66 19.57
C THR A 260 1.03 -26.10 20.54
N PRO A 261 1.02 -25.63 21.77
CA PRO A 261 -0.09 -25.84 22.69
C PRO A 261 -1.37 -25.20 22.16
N TRP A 262 -2.52 -25.52 22.75
CA TRP A 262 -3.73 -24.71 22.57
C TRP A 262 -3.45 -23.28 23.01
N ASN A 263 -3.86 -22.35 22.18
CA ASN A 263 -3.80 -20.92 22.47
C ASN A 263 -5.19 -20.34 22.20
N ILE A 264 -5.89 -19.94 23.25
CA ILE A 264 -7.19 -19.29 23.20
C ILE A 264 -6.99 -17.84 23.59
N LEU A 265 -7.52 -16.92 22.81
CA LEU A 265 -7.47 -15.48 23.06
C LEU A 265 -8.90 -14.94 23.08
N LEU A 266 -9.22 -14.19 24.13
CA LEU A 266 -10.43 -13.40 24.27
C LEU A 266 -10.02 -11.95 24.50
N SER A 267 -10.46 -11.03 23.67
CA SER A 267 -10.14 -9.61 23.79
C SER A 267 -11.40 -8.77 23.66
N ILE A 268 -11.50 -7.77 24.52
CA ILE A 268 -12.60 -6.82 24.51
C ILE A 268 -12.07 -5.41 24.74
N ASN A 269 -12.59 -4.47 24.00
CA ASN A 269 -12.36 -3.04 24.14
C ASN A 269 -13.62 -2.27 23.73
N PRO A 270 -13.68 -0.94 23.88
CA PRO A 270 -14.89 -0.15 23.59
C PRO A 270 -15.42 -0.28 22.17
N ARG A 271 -14.61 -0.71 21.21
CA ARG A 271 -15.00 -0.80 19.78
C ARG A 271 -14.94 -2.19 19.20
N THR A 272 -14.23 -3.13 19.85
CA THR A 272 -13.92 -4.43 19.24
C THR A 272 -14.06 -5.55 20.26
N GLU A 273 -14.70 -6.62 19.85
CA GLU A 273 -14.78 -7.91 20.51
C GLU A 273 -14.06 -8.94 19.64
N GLN A 274 -13.19 -9.75 20.22
CA GLN A 274 -12.43 -10.77 19.50
C GLN A 274 -12.32 -12.05 20.32
N ALA A 275 -12.52 -13.18 19.65
CA ALA A 275 -12.24 -14.51 20.17
C ALA A 275 -11.48 -15.33 19.14
N SER A 276 -10.44 -16.05 19.56
CA SER A 276 -9.69 -16.91 18.66
C SER A 276 -9.11 -18.13 19.35
N PHE A 277 -8.82 -19.15 18.58
CA PHE A 277 -8.08 -20.35 19.03
C PHE A 277 -7.05 -20.76 17.98
N ALA A 278 -5.95 -21.34 18.44
CA ALA A 278 -4.93 -21.90 17.56
C ALA A 278 -4.33 -23.17 18.19
N LYS A 279 -3.92 -24.13 17.34
CA LYS A 279 -3.27 -25.38 17.74
C LYS A 279 -2.35 -25.92 16.66
N GLY A 280 -1.15 -26.37 17.04
CA GLY A 280 -0.28 -27.17 16.19
C GLY A 280 -0.28 -28.64 16.67
N LEU A 281 -0.80 -29.52 15.83
CA LEU A 281 -0.94 -30.97 16.10
C LEU A 281 0.22 -31.71 15.45
N ASP A 282 1.06 -32.33 16.25
CA ASP A 282 2.07 -33.27 15.77
C ASP A 282 1.40 -34.64 15.50
N LEU A 283 1.47 -35.09 14.26
CA LEU A 283 0.87 -36.36 13.84
C LEU A 283 1.73 -37.57 14.23
N GLY A 284 2.89 -37.37 14.82
CA GLY A 284 3.83 -38.41 15.22
C GLY A 284 4.42 -39.18 14.02
N ASN A 285 5.35 -40.07 14.28
CA ASN A 285 5.90 -41.00 13.28
C ASN A 285 6.34 -40.37 11.94
N ASN A 286 6.94 -39.18 11.94
CA ASN A 286 7.34 -38.40 10.74
C ASN A 286 6.18 -38.07 9.79
N LYS A 287 4.96 -38.04 10.26
CA LYS A 287 3.80 -37.72 9.46
C LYS A 287 3.56 -36.20 9.35
N GLY A 288 4.44 -35.38 9.97
CA GLY A 288 4.36 -33.93 9.91
C GLY A 288 3.46 -33.28 10.98
N VAL A 289 3.17 -32.02 10.81
CA VAL A 289 2.39 -31.20 11.75
C VAL A 289 1.24 -30.56 11.01
N ILE A 290 0.06 -30.53 11.63
CA ILE A 290 -1.09 -29.77 11.17
C ILE A 290 -1.28 -28.58 12.12
N ASN A 291 -1.33 -27.38 11.57
CA ASN A 291 -1.70 -26.16 12.28
C ASN A 291 -3.12 -25.75 11.91
N ILE A 292 -3.92 -25.41 12.90
CA ILE A 292 -5.29 -24.89 12.73
C ILE A 292 -5.46 -23.62 13.55
N ASN A 293 -6.21 -22.67 13.00
CA ASN A 293 -6.61 -21.43 13.66
C ASN A 293 -8.04 -21.06 13.29
N GLY A 294 -8.77 -20.49 14.23
CA GLY A 294 -10.07 -19.87 14.03
C GLY A 294 -10.18 -18.57 14.80
N GLU A 295 -10.76 -17.55 14.18
CA GLU A 295 -10.94 -16.23 14.78
C GLU A 295 -12.31 -15.66 14.45
N TRP A 296 -12.95 -15.03 15.42
CA TRP A 296 -14.10 -14.18 15.26
C TRP A 296 -13.80 -12.80 15.85
N THR A 297 -14.05 -11.77 15.07
CA THR A 297 -13.88 -10.37 15.49
C THR A 297 -15.06 -9.56 14.99
N LYS A 298 -15.63 -8.73 15.87
CA LYS A 298 -16.63 -7.73 15.55
C LYS A 298 -16.16 -6.38 16.03
N ALA A 299 -16.19 -5.38 15.17
CA ALA A 299 -15.82 -4.01 15.50
C ALA A 299 -16.94 -3.03 15.13
N THR A 300 -17.08 -1.95 15.90
CA THR A 300 -18.00 -0.84 15.64
C THR A 300 -17.24 0.48 15.61
N GLN A 301 -17.72 1.45 14.86
CA GLN A 301 -17.05 2.74 14.73
C GLN A 301 -17.11 3.55 16.03
N LYS A 302 -18.29 3.58 16.67
CA LYS A 302 -18.53 4.31 17.92
C LYS A 302 -19.47 3.50 18.81
N LEU A 303 -19.27 3.51 20.13
CA LEU A 303 -20.17 2.88 21.09
C LEU A 303 -21.58 3.49 21.09
N VAL A 304 -21.63 4.82 20.97
CA VAL A 304 -22.89 5.58 20.97
C VAL A 304 -23.65 5.49 19.65
N SER A 305 -22.98 5.01 18.59
CA SER A 305 -23.56 4.84 17.25
C SER A 305 -22.98 3.56 16.63
N PRO A 306 -23.46 2.38 17.06
CA PRO A 306 -22.91 1.09 16.61
C PRO A 306 -23.41 0.66 15.24
N TYR A 307 -23.94 1.58 14.45
CA TYR A 307 -24.59 1.30 13.16
C TYR A 307 -23.61 0.98 12.05
N SER A 308 -22.34 1.44 12.19
CA SER A 308 -21.25 1.01 11.32
C SER A 308 -20.44 -0.08 12.02
N SER A 309 -20.42 -1.26 11.43
CA SER A 309 -19.72 -2.42 12.00
C SER A 309 -18.95 -3.21 10.97
N TYR A 310 -17.82 -3.76 11.37
CA TYR A 310 -17.03 -4.71 10.58
C TYR A 310 -16.98 -6.06 11.30
N THR A 311 -17.19 -7.13 10.57
CA THR A 311 -17.08 -8.50 11.08
C THR A 311 -16.01 -9.27 10.32
N ARG A 312 -15.13 -9.97 11.04
CA ARG A 312 -14.13 -10.87 10.50
C ARG A 312 -14.32 -12.26 11.11
N ARG A 313 -14.42 -13.28 10.26
CA ARG A 313 -14.41 -14.71 10.63
C ARG A 313 -13.24 -15.34 9.92
N GLY A 314 -12.09 -15.31 10.58
CA GLY A 314 -10.84 -15.80 10.04
C GLY A 314 -10.66 -17.29 10.33
N PHE A 315 -10.00 -17.98 9.42
CA PHE A 315 -9.55 -19.35 9.64
C PHE A 315 -8.23 -19.61 8.93
N SER A 316 -7.44 -20.51 9.47
CA SER A 316 -6.28 -21.07 8.79
C SER A 316 -6.15 -22.57 9.04
N ALA A 317 -5.64 -23.27 8.05
CA ALA A 317 -5.23 -24.67 8.16
C ALA A 317 -3.96 -24.86 7.35
N GLY A 318 -2.95 -25.50 7.94
CA GLY A 318 -1.68 -25.73 7.28
C GLY A 318 -1.13 -27.11 7.63
N TYR A 319 -0.42 -27.72 6.70
CA TYR A 319 0.33 -28.96 6.90
C TYR A 319 1.78 -28.72 6.50
N SER A 320 2.69 -29.14 7.37
CA SER A 320 4.13 -29.06 7.16
C SER A 320 4.78 -30.40 7.45
N ASN A 321 5.63 -30.87 6.55
CA ASN A 321 6.42 -32.09 6.76
C ASN A 321 7.79 -32.00 6.08
N THR A 322 8.77 -32.73 6.61
CA THR A 322 10.09 -32.89 5.99
C THR A 322 10.35 -34.35 5.70
N PHE A 323 10.25 -34.72 4.42
CA PHE A 323 10.46 -36.10 3.99
C PHE A 323 11.96 -36.42 3.86
N ARG A 324 12.37 -37.55 4.48
CA ARG A 324 13.77 -38.03 4.44
C ARG A 324 14.82 -36.95 4.82
N ASN A 325 14.43 -35.92 5.58
CA ASN A 325 15.26 -34.81 5.99
C ASN A 325 15.86 -33.96 4.82
N VAL A 326 15.35 -34.12 3.61
CA VAL A 326 15.84 -33.40 2.41
C VAL A 326 14.75 -32.65 1.64
N LEU A 327 13.50 -33.07 1.76
CA LEU A 327 12.39 -32.44 1.04
C LEU A 327 11.38 -31.91 2.06
N ARG A 328 11.34 -30.60 2.20
CA ARG A 328 10.32 -29.91 2.99
C ARG A 328 9.12 -29.58 2.12
N PHE A 329 7.97 -29.96 2.59
CA PHE A 329 6.67 -29.65 1.99
C PHE A 329 5.82 -28.88 2.99
N ASP A 330 5.33 -27.73 2.56
CA ASP A 330 4.39 -26.90 3.31
C ASP A 330 3.19 -26.62 2.39
N ILE A 331 1.98 -26.81 2.88
CA ILE A 331 0.75 -26.37 2.24
C ILE A 331 -0.12 -25.67 3.26
N GLY A 332 -0.74 -24.57 2.89
CA GLY A 332 -1.60 -23.79 3.76
C GLY A 332 -2.79 -23.18 3.03
N VAL A 333 -3.89 -23.07 3.77
CA VAL A 333 -5.09 -22.35 3.36
C VAL A 333 -5.42 -21.37 4.48
N THR A 334 -5.62 -20.11 4.15
CA THR A 334 -6.11 -19.09 5.06
C THR A 334 -7.28 -18.38 4.44
N GLY A 335 -8.25 -17.99 5.24
CA GLY A 335 -9.40 -17.28 4.74
C GLY A 335 -10.03 -16.36 5.76
N ASN A 336 -10.83 -15.46 5.25
CA ASN A 336 -11.71 -14.60 6.02
C ASN A 336 -13.07 -14.54 5.34
N ILE A 337 -14.12 -14.59 6.14
CA ILE A 337 -15.51 -14.39 5.70
C ILE A 337 -16.09 -13.27 6.57
N GLY A 338 -16.48 -12.16 5.94
CA GLY A 338 -16.98 -11.03 6.69
C GLY A 338 -17.24 -9.80 5.85
N GLY A 339 -17.03 -8.64 6.46
CA GLY A 339 -17.16 -7.37 5.77
C GLY A 339 -17.78 -6.28 6.63
N MET A 340 -18.09 -5.16 5.97
CA MET A 340 -18.62 -3.95 6.55
C MET A 340 -20.14 -3.90 6.42
N ASN A 341 -20.80 -3.41 7.45
CA ASN A 341 -22.22 -3.10 7.43
C ASN A 341 -22.40 -1.69 8.03
N THR A 342 -22.69 -0.74 7.17
CA THR A 342 -22.98 0.64 7.56
C THR A 342 -24.47 0.86 7.39
N LYS A 343 -25.14 1.28 8.44
CA LYS A 343 -26.54 1.68 8.47
C LYS A 343 -26.64 3.08 9.05
N ASP A 344 -27.64 3.81 8.66
CA ASP A 344 -27.97 5.05 9.35
C ASP A 344 -28.52 4.79 10.74
N ASP A 345 -28.43 5.81 11.57
CA ASP A 345 -29.13 5.85 12.85
C ASP A 345 -30.61 5.64 12.58
N PRO A 346 -31.27 4.67 13.24
CA PRO A 346 -32.71 4.47 13.11
C PRO A 346 -33.52 5.72 13.40
N ASP A 347 -33.02 6.60 14.27
CA ASP A 347 -33.68 7.86 14.62
C ASP A 347 -33.51 8.94 13.54
N ALA A 348 -32.60 8.76 12.59
CA ALA A 348 -32.43 9.65 11.44
C ALA A 348 -33.46 9.41 10.31
N TYR A 349 -34.14 8.28 10.35
CA TYR A 349 -35.19 7.87 9.38
C TYR A 349 -34.76 7.91 7.92
N SER A 350 -33.49 7.88 7.59
CA SER A 350 -33.02 7.95 6.19
C SER A 350 -33.22 6.64 5.45
N GLY A 351 -33.15 5.50 6.15
CA GLY A 351 -33.26 4.17 5.57
C GLY A 351 -32.05 3.71 4.74
N GLU A 352 -31.02 4.52 4.64
CA GLU A 352 -29.82 4.23 3.85
C GLU A 352 -28.94 3.16 4.50
N TYR A 353 -28.24 2.38 3.67
CA TYR A 353 -27.22 1.45 4.15
C TYR A 353 -26.15 1.19 3.09
N ASN A 354 -24.99 0.76 3.56
CA ASN A 354 -23.92 0.22 2.70
C ASN A 354 -23.39 -1.08 3.33
N LYS A 355 -23.52 -2.17 2.60
CA LYS A 355 -22.99 -3.49 2.99
C LYS A 355 -21.85 -3.87 2.06
N VAL A 356 -20.69 -4.10 2.63
CA VAL A 356 -19.50 -4.56 1.89
C VAL A 356 -19.18 -5.97 2.33
N ARG A 357 -19.28 -6.93 1.44
CA ARG A 357 -18.73 -8.28 1.63
C ARG A 357 -17.24 -8.22 1.37
N ASP A 358 -16.43 -8.72 2.29
CA ASP A 358 -14.97 -8.77 2.22
C ASP A 358 -14.50 -10.20 2.55
N ASN A 359 -14.67 -11.10 1.57
CA ASN A 359 -14.25 -12.50 1.69
C ASN A 359 -12.92 -12.71 0.99
N VAL A 360 -11.97 -13.26 1.71
CA VAL A 360 -10.61 -13.49 1.19
C VAL A 360 -10.20 -14.92 1.42
N PHE A 361 -9.62 -15.55 0.39
CA PHE A 361 -9.03 -16.89 0.46
C PHE A 361 -7.61 -16.85 -0.10
N ARG A 362 -6.68 -17.49 0.60
CA ARG A 362 -5.29 -17.62 0.22
C ARG A 362 -4.86 -19.06 0.37
N THR A 363 -4.22 -19.57 -0.65
CA THR A 363 -3.62 -20.92 -0.61
C THR A 363 -2.18 -20.81 -1.04
N ASN A 364 -1.29 -21.45 -0.31
CA ASN A 364 0.12 -21.56 -0.68
C ASN A 364 0.59 -23.00 -0.61
N THR A 365 1.46 -23.37 -1.52
CA THR A 365 2.20 -24.63 -1.53
C THR A 365 3.67 -24.32 -1.73
N SER A 366 4.53 -24.88 -0.89
CA SER A 366 5.97 -24.70 -0.95
C SER A 366 6.67 -26.06 -0.89
N LEU A 367 7.57 -26.30 -1.83
CA LEU A 367 8.46 -27.45 -1.88
C LEU A 367 9.89 -26.96 -1.84
N ALA A 368 10.61 -27.25 -0.78
CA ALA A 368 12.03 -26.91 -0.66
C ALA A 368 12.87 -28.18 -0.62
N TRP A 369 13.68 -28.37 -1.66
CA TRP A 369 14.53 -29.55 -1.81
C TRP A 369 15.99 -29.20 -1.48
N LEU A 370 16.48 -29.71 -0.34
CA LEU A 370 17.86 -29.58 0.10
C LEU A 370 18.73 -30.64 -0.61
N LEU A 371 19.30 -30.27 -1.75
CA LEU A 371 20.08 -31.16 -2.60
C LEU A 371 21.54 -31.23 -2.14
N ASN A 372 22.09 -30.14 -1.66
CA ASN A 372 23.48 -29.99 -1.20
C ASN A 372 24.53 -30.62 -2.14
N LYS A 373 24.34 -30.42 -3.46
CA LYS A 373 25.27 -30.87 -4.50
C LYS A 373 26.32 -29.79 -4.82
N SER A 374 27.39 -30.14 -5.53
CA SER A 374 28.44 -29.19 -5.89
C SER A 374 27.94 -28.01 -6.71
N TRP A 375 26.88 -28.16 -7.47
CA TRP A 375 26.29 -27.16 -8.36
C TRP A 375 24.98 -26.59 -7.86
N ILE A 376 24.36 -27.13 -6.80
CA ILE A 376 23.11 -26.64 -6.22
C ILE A 376 23.02 -26.97 -4.74
N THR A 377 22.60 -26.02 -3.91
CA THR A 377 22.32 -26.25 -2.50
C THR A 377 20.85 -26.53 -2.28
N ASN A 378 19.99 -25.63 -2.71
CA ASN A 378 18.54 -25.74 -2.56
C ASN A 378 17.83 -25.47 -3.89
N LEU A 379 16.74 -26.21 -4.12
CA LEU A 379 15.75 -25.88 -5.12
C LEU A 379 14.42 -25.67 -4.42
N LYS A 380 13.80 -24.51 -4.62
CA LYS A 380 12.50 -24.22 -3.99
C LYS A 380 11.47 -23.90 -5.05
N PHE A 381 10.32 -24.53 -4.96
CA PHE A 381 9.14 -24.23 -5.76
C PHE A 381 8.04 -23.72 -4.84
N ASP A 382 7.47 -22.55 -5.17
CA ASP A 382 6.33 -21.99 -4.47
C ASP A 382 5.20 -21.76 -5.47
N ALA A 383 3.97 -22.07 -5.07
CA ALA A 383 2.75 -21.75 -5.81
C ALA A 383 1.71 -21.19 -4.87
N SER A 384 0.93 -20.21 -5.33
CA SER A 384 -0.10 -19.59 -4.51
C SER A 384 -1.30 -19.11 -5.33
N ILE A 385 -2.44 -19.06 -4.65
CA ILE A 385 -3.69 -18.47 -5.14
C ILE A 385 -4.14 -17.45 -4.10
N TYR A 386 -4.49 -16.27 -4.56
CA TYR A 386 -5.15 -15.24 -3.77
C TYR A 386 -6.48 -14.89 -4.45
N TYR A 387 -7.57 -14.96 -3.69
CA TYR A 387 -8.89 -14.58 -4.13
C TYR A 387 -9.49 -13.59 -3.13
N ASN A 388 -9.97 -12.46 -3.63
CA ASN A 388 -10.61 -11.41 -2.84
C ASN A 388 -11.96 -11.08 -3.46
N ASP A 389 -13.05 -11.46 -2.78
CA ASP A 389 -14.43 -11.17 -3.14
C ASP A 389 -14.91 -9.96 -2.34
N ASN A 390 -14.77 -8.78 -2.95
CA ASN A 390 -15.22 -7.51 -2.41
C ASN A 390 -16.47 -7.06 -3.18
N ASN A 391 -17.63 -7.14 -2.52
CA ASN A 391 -18.90 -6.74 -3.10
C ASN A 391 -19.53 -5.68 -2.20
N SER A 392 -19.69 -4.47 -2.75
CA SER A 392 -20.36 -3.34 -2.10
C SER A 392 -21.78 -3.22 -2.61
N HIS A 393 -22.74 -3.13 -1.70
CA HIS A 393 -24.15 -2.87 -1.96
C HIS A 393 -24.55 -1.62 -1.19
N ALA A 394 -24.66 -0.50 -1.90
CA ALA A 394 -25.13 0.78 -1.37
C ALA A 394 -26.59 1.00 -1.74
N HIS A 395 -27.43 1.24 -0.74
CA HIS A 395 -28.81 1.65 -0.86
C HIS A 395 -28.90 3.12 -0.45
N THR A 396 -29.00 4.01 -1.42
CA THR A 396 -28.86 5.45 -1.23
C THR A 396 -30.15 6.18 -1.58
N PHE A 397 -30.49 7.16 -0.75
CA PHE A 397 -31.64 8.03 -0.95
C PHE A 397 -31.26 9.22 -1.84
N TYR A 398 -32.07 9.47 -2.83
CA TYR A 398 -31.95 10.62 -3.73
C TYR A 398 -33.17 11.51 -3.59
N SER A 399 -32.95 12.81 -3.40
CA SER A 399 -34.01 13.81 -3.14
C SER A 399 -34.00 14.95 -4.15
N TYR A 400 -33.53 14.77 -5.34
CA TYR A 400 -33.67 15.72 -6.42
C TYR A 400 -33.79 14.94 -7.71
N ALA A 401 -34.99 14.91 -8.25
CA ALA A 401 -35.21 14.36 -9.57
C ALA A 401 -34.72 15.39 -10.60
N SER A 402 -33.67 15.09 -11.29
CA SER A 402 -33.29 15.71 -12.54
C SER A 402 -33.52 14.71 -13.65
N GLU A 403 -33.96 15.20 -14.82
CA GLU A 403 -33.88 14.38 -16.01
C GLU A 403 -32.45 14.14 -16.40
N GLN A 404 -32.14 12.95 -16.88
CA GLN A 404 -30.79 12.50 -17.18
C GLN A 404 -30.76 11.66 -18.45
N PRO A 405 -29.61 11.57 -19.12
CA PRO A 405 -29.40 10.64 -20.20
C PRO A 405 -29.76 9.22 -19.79
N ALA A 406 -30.36 8.48 -20.71
CA ALA A 406 -30.73 7.09 -20.46
C ALA A 406 -29.49 6.24 -20.22
N VAL A 407 -29.52 5.41 -19.18
CA VAL A 407 -28.39 4.54 -18.77
C VAL A 407 -28.01 3.52 -19.84
N HIS A 408 -28.92 3.21 -20.75
CA HIS A 408 -28.72 2.33 -21.92
C HIS A 408 -28.12 3.03 -23.14
N ALA A 409 -27.95 4.36 -23.10
CA ALA A 409 -27.28 5.12 -24.16
C ALA A 409 -25.77 4.83 -24.17
N THR A 410 -25.40 3.62 -24.56
CA THR A 410 -24.01 3.14 -24.60
C THR A 410 -23.36 3.26 -25.97
N GLU A 411 -24.16 3.61 -27.01
CA GLU A 411 -23.72 3.89 -28.35
C GLU A 411 -23.95 5.36 -28.71
N GLU A 412 -23.34 5.83 -29.79
CA GLU A 412 -23.54 7.19 -30.28
C GLU A 412 -24.97 7.36 -30.81
N GLY A 413 -25.65 8.44 -30.36
CA GLY A 413 -26.98 8.75 -30.82
C GLY A 413 -27.72 9.73 -29.91
N TYR A 414 -28.96 10.00 -30.26
CA TYR A 414 -29.85 10.90 -29.54
C TYR A 414 -30.88 10.12 -28.73
N PHE A 415 -30.97 10.41 -27.47
CA PHE A 415 -31.80 9.65 -26.53
C PHE A 415 -32.65 10.60 -25.68
N MET A 416 -33.89 10.16 -25.47
CA MET A 416 -34.76 10.83 -24.51
C MET A 416 -34.26 10.60 -23.11
N ALA A 417 -34.25 11.64 -22.27
CA ALA A 417 -33.86 11.55 -20.89
C ALA A 417 -34.72 10.57 -20.09
N ASN A 418 -34.14 9.87 -19.16
CA ASN A 418 -34.87 9.17 -18.12
C ASN A 418 -35.48 10.18 -17.15
N LYS A 419 -36.78 9.96 -16.82
CA LYS A 419 -37.46 10.73 -15.81
C LYS A 419 -37.38 10.01 -14.48
N LEU A 420 -36.62 10.58 -13.54
CA LEU A 420 -36.49 10.03 -12.21
C LEU A 420 -37.64 10.51 -11.29
N PRO A 421 -38.06 9.68 -10.32
CA PRO A 421 -38.96 10.15 -9.26
C PRO A 421 -38.34 11.30 -8.47
N TYR A 422 -39.16 12.20 -7.89
CA TYR A 422 -38.66 13.33 -7.09
C TYR A 422 -37.81 12.86 -5.86
N THR A 423 -38.25 11.76 -5.25
CA THR A 423 -37.52 11.07 -4.18
C THR A 423 -37.54 9.57 -4.45
N TYR A 424 -36.42 8.93 -4.35
CA TYR A 424 -36.30 7.49 -4.55
C TYR A 424 -35.07 6.92 -3.87
N PHE A 425 -35.06 5.60 -3.70
CA PHE A 425 -33.87 4.85 -3.33
C PHE A 425 -33.30 4.14 -4.55
N ALA A 426 -31.98 4.10 -4.66
CA ALA A 426 -31.31 3.31 -5.68
C ALA A 426 -30.26 2.39 -5.05
N ASP A 427 -30.18 1.18 -5.59
CA ASP A 427 -29.26 0.13 -5.16
C ASP A 427 -28.09 0.03 -6.13
N GLN A 428 -26.93 0.57 -5.73
CA GLN A 428 -25.69 0.41 -6.48
C GLN A 428 -24.95 -0.84 -6.01
N ILE A 429 -24.50 -1.64 -6.96
CA ILE A 429 -23.65 -2.80 -6.73
C ILE A 429 -22.28 -2.54 -7.36
N ILE A 430 -21.21 -2.81 -6.59
CA ILE A 430 -19.84 -2.89 -7.09
C ILE A 430 -19.31 -4.27 -6.71
N ASP A 431 -19.34 -5.19 -7.66
CA ASP A 431 -18.88 -6.56 -7.47
C ASP A 431 -17.47 -6.74 -8.03
N SER A 432 -16.47 -6.74 -7.16
CA SER A 432 -15.06 -6.92 -7.50
C SER A 432 -14.56 -8.24 -6.93
N LYS A 433 -14.08 -9.13 -7.79
CA LYS A 433 -13.52 -10.43 -7.42
C LYS A 433 -12.12 -10.55 -8.00
N GLU A 434 -11.15 -10.06 -7.24
CA GLU A 434 -9.75 -10.13 -7.64
C GLU A 434 -9.21 -11.54 -7.46
N LEU A 435 -8.50 -12.04 -8.48
CA LEU A 435 -7.94 -13.39 -8.49
C LEU A 435 -6.50 -13.34 -9.01
N ASP A 436 -5.57 -13.70 -8.13
CA ASP A 436 -4.14 -13.80 -8.44
C ASP A 436 -3.68 -15.25 -8.37
N TYR A 437 -2.96 -15.69 -9.40
CA TYR A 437 -2.18 -16.93 -9.40
C TYR A 437 -0.70 -16.56 -9.42
N ALA A 438 0.11 -17.26 -8.64
CA ALA A 438 1.56 -17.10 -8.70
C ALA A 438 2.25 -18.45 -8.60
N ALA A 439 3.35 -18.57 -9.33
CA ALA A 439 4.28 -19.68 -9.24
C ALA A 439 5.71 -19.18 -9.34
N SER A 440 6.62 -19.76 -8.57
CA SER A 440 8.03 -19.43 -8.60
C SER A 440 8.93 -20.65 -8.45
N LEU A 441 10.04 -20.62 -9.14
CA LEU A 441 11.13 -21.59 -8.99
C LEU A 441 12.40 -20.83 -8.62
N LYS A 442 12.99 -21.19 -7.49
CA LYS A 442 14.17 -20.53 -6.94
C LYS A 442 15.30 -21.54 -6.79
N TYR A 443 16.42 -21.21 -7.36
CA TYR A 443 17.67 -21.90 -7.26
C TYR A 443 18.58 -21.18 -6.24
N GLU A 444 19.20 -21.91 -5.34
CA GLU A 444 20.18 -21.40 -4.40
C GLU A 444 21.45 -22.23 -4.46
N TRP A 445 22.57 -21.57 -4.58
CA TRP A 445 23.90 -22.18 -4.56
C TRP A 445 24.79 -21.50 -3.54
N ASN A 446 25.14 -22.22 -2.49
CA ASN A 446 25.94 -21.74 -1.39
C ASN A 446 27.27 -22.46 -1.41
N ARG A 447 28.35 -21.69 -1.48
CA ARG A 447 29.70 -22.22 -1.49
C ARG A 447 30.64 -21.31 -0.70
N ARG A 448 31.66 -21.96 -0.19
CA ARG A 448 32.82 -21.27 0.41
C ARG A 448 34.04 -21.51 -0.46
N PHE A 449 34.68 -20.44 -0.88
CA PHE A 449 35.91 -20.43 -1.63
C PHE A 449 37.00 -19.88 -0.75
N LYS A 450 37.84 -20.73 -0.16
CA LYS A 450 38.83 -20.33 0.86
C LYS A 450 38.17 -19.58 2.02
N THR A 451 38.32 -18.27 2.03
CA THR A 451 37.77 -17.36 3.06
C THR A 451 36.46 -16.66 2.63
N VAL A 452 36.06 -16.77 1.36
CA VAL A 452 34.90 -16.11 0.81
C VAL A 452 33.69 -17.04 0.84
N ASN A 453 32.60 -16.65 1.48
CA ASN A 453 31.33 -17.32 1.38
C ASN A 453 30.51 -16.64 0.26
N SER A 454 30.05 -17.42 -0.72
CA SER A 454 29.22 -17.04 -1.84
C SER A 454 27.84 -17.65 -1.71
N ASN A 455 26.80 -16.86 -1.91
CA ASN A 455 25.41 -17.29 -1.99
C ASN A 455 24.78 -16.68 -3.24
N LEU A 456 24.65 -17.50 -4.26
CA LEU A 456 23.92 -17.17 -5.47
C LEU A 456 22.49 -17.61 -5.34
N LYS A 457 21.56 -16.68 -5.55
CA LYS A 457 20.12 -16.92 -5.71
C LYS A 457 19.72 -16.53 -7.12
N ALA A 458 19.02 -17.39 -7.80
CA ALA A 458 18.41 -17.07 -9.09
C ALA A 458 17.01 -17.67 -9.14
N GLY A 459 16.11 -17.05 -9.87
CA GLY A 459 14.76 -17.58 -9.95
C GLY A 459 13.94 -17.01 -11.09
N VAL A 460 12.88 -17.72 -11.38
CA VAL A 460 11.81 -17.32 -12.29
C VAL A 460 10.51 -17.27 -11.51
N GLN A 461 9.73 -16.23 -11.77
CA GLN A 461 8.41 -16.05 -11.15
C GLN A 461 7.41 -15.71 -12.25
N TRP A 462 6.22 -16.28 -12.13
CA TRP A 462 5.07 -15.95 -12.94
C TRP A 462 3.92 -15.56 -12.02
N LYS A 463 3.22 -14.49 -12.37
CA LYS A 463 2.01 -14.03 -11.70
C LYS A 463 0.96 -13.71 -12.74
N ALA A 464 -0.27 -14.14 -12.52
CA ALA A 464 -1.44 -13.74 -13.30
C ALA A 464 -2.43 -13.03 -12.37
N THR A 465 -2.87 -11.84 -12.76
CA THR A 465 -3.84 -11.02 -12.04
C THR A 465 -5.07 -10.82 -12.90
N GLY A 466 -6.25 -11.06 -12.36
CA GLY A 466 -7.53 -10.87 -13.01
C GLY A 466 -8.59 -10.35 -12.06
N ASN A 467 -9.71 -9.91 -12.62
CA ASN A 467 -10.92 -9.59 -11.87
C ASN A 467 -12.10 -10.27 -12.57
N VAL A 468 -12.80 -11.13 -11.85
CA VAL A 468 -13.91 -11.95 -12.35
C VAL A 468 -15.26 -11.53 -11.77
N GLY A 469 -15.34 -10.33 -11.19
CA GLY A 469 -16.56 -9.75 -10.68
C GLY A 469 -17.50 -9.25 -11.78
N GLU A 470 -18.77 -9.12 -11.46
CA GLU A 470 -19.77 -8.57 -12.38
C GLU A 470 -19.55 -7.08 -12.66
N GLY A 471 -18.83 -6.38 -11.76
CA GLY A 471 -18.46 -4.97 -11.93
C GLY A 471 -19.43 -4.00 -11.28
N GLU A 472 -19.56 -2.82 -11.90
CA GLU A 472 -20.38 -1.72 -11.38
C GLU A 472 -21.71 -1.70 -12.10
N TYR A 473 -22.83 -1.77 -11.35
CA TYR A 473 -24.18 -1.65 -11.90
C TYR A 473 -25.20 -1.23 -10.85
N TYR A 474 -26.36 -0.74 -11.30
CA TYR A 474 -27.55 -0.56 -10.45
C TYR A 474 -28.50 -1.72 -10.63
N LYS A 475 -29.14 -2.18 -9.56
CA LYS A 475 -30.13 -3.26 -9.62
C LYS A 475 -31.30 -2.90 -10.51
N ASP A 476 -31.78 -1.66 -10.38
CA ASP A 476 -32.71 -1.05 -11.32
C ASP A 476 -31.97 0.04 -12.11
N PRO A 477 -31.63 -0.22 -13.38
CA PRO A 477 -30.92 0.76 -14.19
C PRO A 477 -31.70 2.05 -14.41
N SER A 478 -33.04 2.02 -14.37
CA SER A 478 -33.87 3.20 -14.56
C SER A 478 -33.76 4.21 -13.40
N LEU A 479 -33.29 3.76 -12.23
CA LEU A 479 -33.06 4.59 -11.05
C LEU A 479 -31.61 5.00 -10.89
N ALA A 480 -30.72 4.68 -11.85
CA ALA A 480 -29.34 5.08 -11.82
C ALA A 480 -29.20 6.60 -11.92
N PRO A 481 -28.26 7.25 -11.15
CA PRO A 481 -28.08 8.69 -11.21
C PRO A 481 -27.47 9.17 -12.54
N ASN A 482 -27.49 10.48 -12.74
CA ASN A 482 -27.03 11.11 -13.98
C ASN A 482 -25.61 10.70 -14.39
N GLY A 483 -25.44 10.45 -15.68
CA GLY A 483 -24.14 10.10 -16.27
C GLY A 483 -23.67 8.66 -15.97
N TYR A 484 -24.45 7.87 -15.25
CA TYR A 484 -24.09 6.50 -14.93
C TYR A 484 -24.19 5.56 -16.14
N ARG A 485 -23.20 4.69 -16.29
CA ARG A 485 -23.21 3.54 -17.22
C ARG A 485 -22.61 2.33 -16.51
N PRO A 486 -23.15 1.11 -16.72
CA PRO A 486 -22.59 -0.10 -16.12
C PRO A 486 -21.19 -0.40 -16.67
N ARG A 487 -20.35 -1.02 -15.83
CA ARG A 487 -18.98 -1.42 -16.19
C ARG A 487 -18.73 -2.87 -15.79
N PRO A 488 -18.89 -3.84 -16.68
CA PRO A 488 -18.58 -5.24 -16.39
C PRO A 488 -17.06 -5.45 -16.27
N TYR A 489 -16.59 -6.16 -15.22
CA TYR A 489 -15.16 -6.46 -15.03
C TYR A 489 -14.74 -7.75 -15.74
N THR A 490 -15.68 -8.66 -16.01
CA THR A 490 -15.42 -9.94 -16.68
C THR A 490 -14.94 -9.79 -18.13
N THR A 491 -15.09 -8.63 -18.73
CA THR A 491 -14.63 -8.35 -20.10
C THR A 491 -13.14 -8.11 -20.23
N TYR A 492 -12.45 -7.89 -19.11
CA TYR A 492 -11.02 -7.57 -19.13
C TYR A 492 -10.17 -8.84 -18.98
N PRO A 493 -9.13 -9.01 -19.82
CA PRO A 493 -8.26 -10.18 -19.76
C PRO A 493 -7.33 -10.15 -18.57
N TYR A 494 -6.80 -11.33 -18.19
CA TYR A 494 -5.76 -11.45 -17.19
C TYR A 494 -4.47 -10.75 -17.63
N MET A 495 -3.84 -10.09 -16.69
CA MET A 495 -2.50 -9.52 -16.80
C MET A 495 -1.49 -10.54 -16.27
N HIS A 496 -0.53 -10.97 -17.12
CA HIS A 496 0.52 -11.90 -16.71
C HIS A 496 1.85 -11.15 -16.56
N ASN A 497 2.53 -11.32 -15.45
CA ASN A 497 3.86 -10.81 -15.19
C ASN A 497 4.85 -11.96 -15.06
N VAL A 498 5.89 -11.98 -15.89
CA VAL A 498 7.01 -12.92 -15.81
C VAL A 498 8.23 -12.17 -15.35
N SER A 499 8.92 -12.73 -14.36
CA SER A 499 10.10 -12.09 -13.78
C SER A 499 11.26 -13.08 -13.72
N LEU A 500 12.45 -12.59 -14.03
CA LEU A 500 13.72 -13.26 -13.84
C LEU A 500 14.57 -12.44 -12.88
N TYR A 501 15.21 -13.10 -11.93
CA TYR A 501 16.14 -12.42 -11.05
C TYR A 501 17.37 -13.27 -10.75
N ALA A 502 18.47 -12.58 -10.47
CA ALA A 502 19.68 -13.15 -9.93
C ALA A 502 20.28 -12.21 -8.88
N GLU A 503 20.78 -12.78 -7.81
CA GLU A 503 21.38 -12.05 -6.68
C GLU A 503 22.55 -12.85 -6.13
N GLU A 504 23.71 -12.23 -6.05
CA GLU A 504 24.91 -12.80 -5.44
C GLU A 504 25.22 -12.07 -4.14
N SER A 505 25.42 -12.84 -3.07
CA SER A 505 25.85 -12.33 -1.77
C SER A 505 27.21 -12.91 -1.40
N LEU A 506 28.20 -12.04 -1.27
CA LEU A 506 29.56 -12.39 -0.90
C LEU A 506 29.85 -11.98 0.55
N SER A 507 30.50 -12.84 1.31
CA SER A 507 30.93 -12.54 2.67
C SER A 507 32.38 -12.97 2.82
N PHE A 508 33.28 -12.04 3.14
CA PHE A 508 34.71 -12.29 3.25
C PHE A 508 35.40 -11.43 4.30
N PRO A 509 36.48 -11.92 4.91
CA PRO A 509 37.24 -11.15 5.86
C PRO A 509 38.07 -10.07 5.18
N VAL A 510 38.15 -8.88 5.78
CA VAL A 510 39.07 -7.79 5.42
C VAL A 510 39.91 -7.47 6.65
N GLY A 511 41.12 -8.02 6.70
CA GLY A 511 41.92 -8.03 7.94
C GLY A 511 41.17 -8.78 9.06
N ASN A 512 40.99 -8.14 10.20
CA ASN A 512 40.23 -8.69 11.35
C ASN A 512 38.73 -8.37 11.28
N THR A 513 38.21 -7.84 10.18
CA THR A 513 36.85 -7.39 10.02
C THR A 513 36.13 -8.28 9.00
N MET A 514 34.80 -8.17 8.92
CA MET A 514 33.97 -8.94 7.98
C MET A 514 33.20 -7.99 7.07
N LEU A 515 33.39 -8.11 5.77
CA LEU A 515 32.65 -7.38 4.75
C LEU A 515 31.68 -8.33 4.07
N ARG A 516 30.42 -7.88 3.92
CA ARG A 516 29.36 -8.55 3.15
C ARG A 516 28.86 -7.63 2.07
N LEU A 517 28.76 -8.13 0.86
CA LEU A 517 28.26 -7.41 -0.30
C LEU A 517 27.12 -8.22 -0.92
N MET A 518 26.12 -7.56 -1.40
CA MET A 518 25.05 -8.15 -2.18
C MET A 518 24.81 -7.32 -3.42
N ALA A 519 24.79 -7.95 -4.57
CA ALA A 519 24.41 -7.35 -5.85
C ALA A 519 23.35 -8.22 -6.52
N GLY A 520 22.27 -7.60 -6.97
CA GLY A 520 21.17 -8.31 -7.60
C GLY A 520 20.55 -7.51 -8.74
N VAL A 521 19.92 -8.21 -9.63
CA VAL A 521 19.16 -7.63 -10.74
C VAL A 521 17.88 -8.40 -10.93
N ARG A 522 16.80 -7.68 -11.21
CA ARG A 522 15.50 -8.24 -11.56
C ARG A 522 15.03 -7.64 -12.88
N TRP A 523 14.63 -8.50 -13.80
CA TRP A 523 13.92 -8.16 -15.03
C TRP A 523 12.48 -8.63 -14.92
N GLU A 524 11.55 -7.82 -15.40
CA GLU A 524 10.12 -8.14 -15.42
C GLU A 524 9.54 -7.84 -16.79
N HIS A 525 8.63 -8.71 -17.24
CA HIS A 525 7.89 -8.54 -18.49
C HIS A 525 6.40 -8.75 -18.26
N LEU A 526 5.63 -7.79 -18.77
CA LEU A 526 4.18 -7.76 -18.67
C LEU A 526 3.54 -8.23 -19.98
N PHE A 527 2.78 -9.32 -19.93
CA PHE A 527 1.91 -9.75 -21.03
C PHE A 527 0.49 -9.27 -20.72
N ILE A 528 -0.02 -8.41 -21.60
CA ILE A 528 -1.32 -7.78 -21.42
C ILE A 528 -2.03 -7.64 -22.78
N LYS A 529 -3.36 -7.78 -22.79
CA LYS A 529 -4.22 -7.61 -23.95
C LYS A 529 -5.30 -6.54 -23.65
N GLY A 530 -5.99 -6.08 -24.69
CA GLY A 530 -7.10 -5.12 -24.54
C GLY A 530 -6.67 -3.69 -24.18
N THR A 531 -5.38 -3.37 -24.30
CA THR A 531 -4.82 -2.02 -24.09
C THR A 531 -3.75 -1.73 -25.16
N LYS A 532 -3.50 -0.44 -25.39
CA LYS A 532 -2.42 0.03 -26.29
C LYS A 532 -1.09 0.26 -25.53
N TYR A 533 -0.97 -0.21 -24.30
CA TYR A 533 0.19 -0.04 -23.45
C TYR A 533 1.46 -0.68 -24.05
N LYS A 534 2.56 0.08 -24.14
CA LYS A 534 3.79 -0.33 -24.83
C LYS A 534 4.99 -0.60 -23.93
N ASN A 535 5.03 -0.04 -22.74
CA ASN A 535 6.16 -0.19 -21.82
C ASN A 535 6.07 -1.46 -20.98
N LEU A 536 6.32 -2.60 -21.60
CA LEU A 536 6.08 -3.92 -21.01
C LEU A 536 7.25 -4.46 -20.17
N ASN A 537 8.42 -3.83 -20.23
CA ASN A 537 9.64 -4.35 -19.60
C ASN A 537 10.21 -3.39 -18.58
N THR A 538 10.86 -3.95 -17.57
CA THR A 538 11.61 -3.17 -16.59
C THR A 538 12.84 -3.93 -16.08
N LEU A 539 13.83 -3.18 -15.59
CA LEU A 539 15.07 -3.70 -15.03
C LEU A 539 15.41 -2.97 -13.72
N SER A 540 15.53 -3.73 -12.65
CA SER A 540 15.69 -3.22 -11.27
C SER A 540 16.99 -3.73 -10.65
N PRO A 541 18.13 -3.01 -10.79
CA PRO A 541 19.37 -3.33 -10.11
C PRO A 541 19.32 -2.94 -8.63
N ARG A 542 19.98 -3.73 -7.78
CA ARG A 542 20.04 -3.55 -6.32
C ARG A 542 21.40 -3.91 -5.78
N PHE A 543 21.86 -3.14 -4.79
CA PHE A 543 23.11 -3.33 -4.12
C PHE A 543 22.98 -3.06 -2.62
N ASN A 544 23.52 -3.93 -1.79
CA ASN A 544 23.64 -3.74 -0.35
C ASN A 544 25.03 -4.14 0.11
N ALA A 545 25.54 -3.45 1.13
CA ALA A 545 26.80 -3.75 1.76
C ALA A 545 26.70 -3.64 3.28
N ARG A 546 27.42 -4.49 4.02
CA ARG A 546 27.57 -4.40 5.46
C ARG A 546 29.02 -4.70 5.83
N TRP A 547 29.66 -3.75 6.49
CA TRP A 547 31.00 -3.88 6.99
C TRP A 547 30.99 -3.92 8.52
N GLN A 548 31.35 -5.07 9.09
CA GLN A 548 31.52 -5.25 10.52
C GLN A 548 32.97 -4.83 10.87
N LEU A 549 33.13 -3.58 11.30
CA LEU A 549 34.44 -3.00 11.60
C LEU A 549 35.14 -3.67 12.79
N ASN A 550 34.38 -4.00 13.82
CA ASN A 550 34.77 -4.74 14.99
C ASN A 550 33.54 -5.38 15.66
N GLU A 551 33.67 -5.97 16.83
CA GLU A 551 32.58 -6.59 17.57
C GLU A 551 31.48 -5.60 18.01
N TYR A 552 31.81 -4.30 18.05
CA TYR A 552 30.92 -3.23 18.53
C TYR A 552 30.25 -2.44 17.42
N ILE A 553 30.89 -2.28 16.26
CA ILE A 553 30.50 -1.32 15.24
C ILE A 553 30.33 -1.99 13.88
N ALA A 554 29.21 -1.78 13.24
CA ALA A 554 28.98 -2.13 11.83
C ALA A 554 28.41 -0.93 11.06
N ILE A 555 28.88 -0.75 9.83
CA ILE A 555 28.32 0.19 8.86
C ILE A 555 27.61 -0.63 7.79
N ARG A 556 26.44 -0.18 7.37
CA ARG A 556 25.72 -0.78 6.27
C ARG A 556 25.24 0.30 5.30
N GLY A 557 24.99 -0.07 4.06
CA GLY A 557 24.46 0.84 3.06
C GLY A 557 23.83 0.05 1.93
N GLY A 558 22.90 0.69 1.24
CA GLY A 558 22.21 0.11 0.12
C GLY A 558 21.83 1.15 -0.91
N TRP A 559 21.78 0.74 -2.16
CA TRP A 559 21.21 1.48 -3.26
C TRP A 559 20.47 0.53 -4.19
N GLY A 560 19.31 0.94 -4.66
CA GLY A 560 18.59 0.10 -5.59
C GLY A 560 17.39 0.77 -6.22
N ILE A 561 16.90 0.13 -7.28
CA ILE A 561 15.71 0.50 -8.01
C ILE A 561 14.64 -0.55 -7.74
N THR A 562 13.45 -0.09 -7.44
CA THR A 562 12.25 -0.92 -7.34
C THR A 562 11.13 -0.32 -8.18
N GLU A 563 10.29 -1.16 -8.75
CA GLU A 563 9.25 -0.72 -9.68
C GLU A 563 7.90 -1.35 -9.32
N LYS A 564 6.85 -0.55 -9.50
CA LYS A 564 5.47 -0.95 -9.25
C LYS A 564 4.73 -1.07 -10.57
N LEU A 565 4.08 -2.22 -10.80
CA LEU A 565 3.25 -2.45 -11.97
C LEU A 565 2.06 -1.47 -12.02
N PRO A 566 1.62 -1.06 -13.22
CA PRO A 566 0.34 -0.40 -13.37
C PRO A 566 -0.82 -1.34 -13.01
N SER A 567 -1.83 -0.80 -12.33
CA SER A 567 -3.03 -1.56 -11.98
C SER A 567 -4.08 -1.55 -13.09
N PHE A 568 -5.12 -2.37 -12.95
CA PHE A 568 -6.28 -2.34 -13.87
C PHE A 568 -6.95 -0.97 -13.90
N TYR A 569 -6.92 -0.23 -12.80
CA TYR A 569 -7.40 1.15 -12.77
C TYR A 569 -6.69 2.04 -13.79
N THR A 570 -5.38 1.88 -13.99
CA THR A 570 -4.59 2.68 -14.95
C THR A 570 -4.54 2.08 -16.35
N LEU A 571 -4.58 0.74 -16.48
CA LEU A 571 -4.47 0.05 -17.76
C LEU A 571 -5.80 0.01 -18.53
N TYR A 572 -6.90 -0.05 -17.81
CA TYR A 572 -8.25 -0.15 -18.34
C TYR A 572 -9.13 0.95 -17.74
N PRO A 573 -8.95 2.21 -18.15
CA PRO A 573 -9.77 3.30 -17.66
C PRO A 573 -11.25 3.07 -17.97
N LYS A 574 -12.14 3.67 -17.16
CA LYS A 574 -13.59 3.57 -17.37
C LYS A 574 -13.97 4.27 -18.67
N GLN A 575 -14.86 3.65 -19.46
CA GLN A 575 -15.44 4.30 -20.63
C GLN A 575 -16.23 5.52 -20.18
N GLU A 576 -15.96 6.69 -20.76
CA GLU A 576 -16.67 7.93 -20.50
C GLU A 576 -17.64 8.25 -21.64
N TYR A 577 -18.71 8.97 -21.33
CA TYR A 577 -19.76 9.36 -22.27
C TYR A 577 -19.92 10.87 -22.24
N ARG A 578 -20.07 11.46 -23.41
CA ARG A 578 -20.46 12.87 -23.59
C ARG A 578 -21.96 12.91 -23.70
N ASP A 579 -22.63 13.42 -22.70
CA ASP A 579 -24.07 13.59 -22.67
C ASP A 579 -24.36 15.09 -22.79
N ILE A 580 -24.76 15.54 -23.97
CA ILE A 580 -25.00 16.94 -24.29
C ILE A 580 -26.48 17.13 -24.58
N GLN A 581 -27.12 18.03 -23.84
CA GLN A 581 -28.52 18.34 -24.04
C GLN A 581 -28.69 19.11 -25.36
N THR A 582 -29.47 18.53 -26.28
CA THR A 582 -29.72 19.11 -27.60
C THR A 582 -31.15 19.66 -27.75
N PHE A 583 -32.04 19.28 -26.83
CA PHE A 583 -33.38 19.83 -26.76
C PHE A 583 -33.91 19.74 -25.34
N GLY A 584 -34.67 20.75 -24.93
CA GLY A 584 -35.35 20.71 -23.64
C GLY A 584 -36.46 21.73 -23.55
N PHE A 585 -37.59 21.31 -22.96
CA PHE A 585 -38.65 22.24 -22.57
C PHE A 585 -39.28 21.81 -21.25
N SER A 586 -39.84 22.76 -20.55
CA SER A 586 -40.57 22.49 -19.32
C SER A 586 -42.04 22.81 -19.51
N TYR A 587 -42.85 21.85 -19.23
CA TYR A 587 -44.32 21.97 -19.29
C TYR A 587 -44.90 21.90 -17.88
N ASN A 588 -45.75 22.86 -17.52
CA ASN A 588 -46.42 22.94 -16.21
C ASN A 588 -45.52 22.86 -14.94
N LYS A 589 -44.29 23.30 -14.98
CA LYS A 589 -43.35 23.23 -13.85
C LYS A 589 -43.10 21.80 -13.25
N ILE A 590 -43.81 20.80 -13.70
CA ILE A 590 -43.77 19.43 -13.18
C ILE A 590 -43.32 18.44 -14.25
N GLU A 591 -43.59 18.72 -15.52
CA GLU A 591 -43.21 17.86 -16.65
C GLU A 591 -42.21 18.58 -17.52
N SER A 592 -41.02 18.03 -17.58
CA SER A 592 -39.98 18.47 -18.49
C SER A 592 -39.53 17.29 -19.34
N SER A 593 -39.14 17.56 -20.56
CA SER A 593 -38.54 16.55 -21.46
C SER A 593 -37.27 17.07 -22.06
N TYR A 594 -36.24 16.27 -22.00
CA TYR A 594 -34.95 16.58 -22.52
C TYR A 594 -34.47 15.50 -23.48
N ILE A 595 -33.78 15.92 -24.53
CA ILE A 595 -33.09 15.03 -25.45
C ILE A 595 -31.59 15.28 -25.29
N TYR A 596 -30.85 14.20 -25.20
CA TYR A 596 -29.40 14.22 -25.08
C TYR A 596 -28.78 13.55 -26.30
N TYR A 597 -27.76 14.19 -26.85
CA TYR A 597 -26.79 13.53 -27.69
C TYR A 597 -25.80 12.83 -26.78
N SER A 598 -25.76 11.51 -26.83
CA SER A 598 -24.82 10.70 -26.08
C SER A 598 -23.77 10.13 -27.02
N GLN A 599 -22.51 10.34 -26.70
CA GLN A 599 -21.39 9.82 -27.46
C GLN A 599 -20.42 9.12 -26.55
N PRO A 600 -20.18 7.79 -26.70
CA PRO A 600 -19.06 7.12 -26.07
C PRO A 600 -17.78 7.66 -26.70
N TYR A 601 -16.89 8.21 -25.89
CA TYR A 601 -15.59 8.58 -26.40
C TYR A 601 -14.52 7.62 -25.91
N THR A 602 -13.60 7.29 -26.83
CA THR A 602 -12.51 6.39 -26.51
C THR A 602 -11.60 7.07 -25.51
N LEU A 603 -11.48 6.51 -24.33
CA LEU A 603 -10.48 6.92 -23.37
C LEU A 603 -9.12 6.84 -24.01
N LEU A 604 -8.40 7.91 -23.89
CA LEU A 604 -7.04 8.00 -24.37
C LEU A 604 -6.17 7.09 -23.51
N HIS A 605 -5.95 5.87 -23.96
CA HIS A 605 -4.93 5.01 -23.37
C HIS A 605 -3.59 5.70 -23.56
N ASN A 606 -2.87 5.97 -22.48
CA ASN A 606 -1.52 6.49 -22.57
C ASN A 606 -0.57 5.34 -22.95
N GLU A 607 -0.28 5.20 -24.25
CA GLU A 607 0.64 4.19 -24.77
C GLU A 607 2.05 4.35 -24.19
N ASN A 608 2.41 5.56 -23.76
CA ASN A 608 3.72 5.92 -23.24
C ASN A 608 3.78 5.91 -21.70
N LEU A 609 2.69 5.50 -21.02
CA LEU A 609 2.69 5.34 -19.58
C LEU A 609 3.88 4.47 -19.15
N ARG A 610 4.66 4.93 -18.18
CA ARG A 610 5.84 4.22 -17.68
C ARG A 610 5.56 3.66 -16.30
N TRP A 611 6.28 2.59 -15.92
CA TRP A 611 6.19 2.02 -14.60
C TRP A 611 6.61 3.04 -13.55
N GLN A 612 5.87 3.09 -12.45
CA GLN A 612 6.23 3.87 -11.29
C GLN A 612 7.51 3.28 -10.67
N ARG A 613 8.54 4.10 -10.54
CA ARG A 613 9.88 3.67 -10.13
C ARG A 613 10.28 4.36 -8.83
N ASN A 614 10.91 3.63 -7.92
CA ASN A 614 11.52 4.21 -6.74
C ASN A 614 13.04 3.95 -6.72
N GLN A 615 13.79 4.99 -6.46
CA GLN A 615 15.23 4.94 -6.23
C GLN A 615 15.47 5.07 -4.73
N ASN A 616 15.97 4.02 -4.11
CA ASN A 616 16.27 3.95 -2.69
C ASN A 616 17.77 4.04 -2.49
N ALA A 617 18.22 4.86 -1.52
CA ALA A 617 19.56 4.86 -1.00
C ALA A 617 19.51 4.96 0.52
N GLU A 618 20.33 4.20 1.21
CA GLU A 618 20.42 4.25 2.67
C GLU A 618 21.84 4.03 3.16
N ILE A 619 22.10 4.61 4.31
CA ILE A 619 23.30 4.35 5.11
C ILE A 619 22.91 4.12 6.56
N GLY A 620 23.47 3.11 7.19
CA GLY A 620 23.18 2.75 8.57
C GLY A 620 24.45 2.55 9.39
N LEU A 621 24.36 2.90 10.65
CA LEU A 621 25.38 2.66 11.67
C LEU A 621 24.77 1.87 12.81
N ASP A 622 25.29 0.68 13.07
CA ASP A 622 24.90 -0.17 14.18
C ASP A 622 26.02 -0.22 15.21
N VAL A 623 25.74 0.17 16.44
CA VAL A 623 26.70 0.18 17.55
C VAL A 623 26.17 -0.67 18.69
N ASN A 624 27.03 -1.50 19.30
CA ASN A 624 26.71 -2.35 20.44
C ASN A 624 27.82 -2.23 21.49
N ILE A 625 27.66 -1.30 22.43
CA ILE A 625 28.63 -1.00 23.47
C ILE A 625 27.98 -1.15 24.85
N ALA A 626 28.62 -1.84 25.77
CA ALA A 626 28.15 -2.06 27.16
C ALA A 626 26.69 -2.58 27.21
N ARG A 627 26.32 -3.49 26.31
CA ARG A 627 24.97 -4.05 26.12
C ARG A 627 23.92 -3.03 25.65
N THR A 628 24.30 -1.79 25.39
CA THR A 628 23.44 -0.81 24.72
C THR A 628 23.54 -1.01 23.22
N ARG A 629 22.40 -1.15 22.53
CA ARG A 629 22.33 -1.25 21.09
C ARG A 629 21.81 0.05 20.51
N ILE A 630 22.53 0.60 19.56
CA ILE A 630 22.16 1.82 18.83
C ILE A 630 22.12 1.47 17.35
N SER A 631 21.03 1.81 16.67
CA SER A 631 20.89 1.74 15.21
C SER A 631 20.47 3.10 14.69
N LEU A 632 21.29 3.69 13.83
CA LEU A 632 21.02 4.94 13.14
C LEU A 632 20.93 4.66 11.64
N VAL A 633 19.91 5.17 10.97
CA VAL A 633 19.71 5.00 9.53
C VAL A 633 19.38 6.33 8.91
N GLY A 634 20.15 6.75 7.93
CA GLY A 634 19.80 7.84 7.02
C GLY A 634 19.30 7.27 5.69
N TYR A 635 18.22 7.82 5.13
CA TYR A 635 17.67 7.34 3.87
C TYR A 635 17.30 8.48 2.91
N PHE A 636 17.34 8.14 1.63
CA PHE A 636 16.89 8.98 0.53
C PHE A 636 16.07 8.12 -0.44
N ASN A 637 14.81 8.48 -0.65
CA ASN A 637 13.90 7.83 -1.57
C ASN A 637 13.39 8.85 -2.59
N ARG A 638 13.46 8.49 -3.86
CA ARG A 638 12.92 9.28 -4.96
C ARG A 638 11.95 8.44 -5.76
N THR A 639 10.65 8.67 -5.56
CA THR A 639 9.59 8.07 -6.37
C THR A 639 9.47 8.87 -7.66
N LYS A 640 9.75 8.22 -8.78
CA LYS A 640 9.60 8.77 -10.13
C LYS A 640 8.36 8.22 -10.79
N LEU A 641 7.73 9.04 -11.62
CA LEU A 641 6.62 8.63 -12.48
C LEU A 641 5.45 8.00 -11.70
N PRO A 642 5.01 8.55 -10.56
CA PRO A 642 3.84 8.05 -9.89
C PRO A 642 2.64 8.09 -10.84
N TYR A 643 1.77 7.07 -10.76
CA TYR A 643 0.56 7.03 -11.58
C TYR A 643 -0.43 8.10 -11.14
N LYS A 644 -1.05 8.75 -12.11
CA LYS A 644 -2.11 9.73 -11.92
C LYS A 644 -3.06 9.73 -13.11
N TYR A 645 -4.10 10.53 -13.05
CA TYR A 645 -4.95 10.86 -14.19
C TYR A 645 -4.74 12.32 -14.58
N ALA A 646 -4.71 12.57 -15.89
CA ALA A 646 -4.65 13.90 -16.47
C ALA A 646 -5.90 14.15 -17.30
N SER A 647 -6.44 15.36 -17.21
CA SER A 647 -7.62 15.77 -17.98
C SER A 647 -7.23 16.84 -18.98
N THR A 648 -7.79 16.75 -20.17
CA THR A 648 -7.69 17.75 -21.23
C THR A 648 -9.10 18.13 -21.68
N TYR A 649 -9.21 19.26 -22.39
CA TYR A 649 -10.47 19.70 -23.01
C TYR A 649 -10.24 19.95 -24.48
N THR A 650 -11.27 19.68 -25.29
CA THR A 650 -11.28 19.98 -26.73
C THR A 650 -12.58 20.68 -27.08
N PRO A 651 -12.57 21.65 -28.01
CA PRO A 651 -13.79 22.27 -28.51
C PRO A 651 -14.72 21.24 -29.13
N PHE A 652 -15.99 21.44 -28.96
CA PHE A 652 -17.04 20.59 -29.48
C PHE A 652 -18.24 21.44 -29.91
N SER A 653 -18.65 21.28 -31.16
CA SER A 653 -19.82 21.95 -31.71
C SER A 653 -20.99 20.98 -31.82
N TYR A 654 -22.16 21.43 -31.45
CA TYR A 654 -23.39 20.64 -31.49
C TYR A 654 -24.61 21.50 -31.80
N ASP A 655 -25.66 20.89 -32.39
CA ASP A 655 -26.88 21.59 -32.68
C ASP A 655 -27.88 21.47 -31.55
N VAL A 656 -28.44 22.60 -31.12
CA VAL A 656 -29.53 22.69 -30.19
C VAL A 656 -30.81 22.97 -30.96
N LEU A 657 -31.82 22.15 -30.79
CA LEU A 657 -33.13 22.34 -31.38
C LEU A 657 -33.94 23.34 -30.56
N GLN A 658 -34.61 24.23 -31.25
CA GLN A 658 -35.53 25.20 -30.66
C GLN A 658 -36.94 24.99 -31.18
N LEU A 659 -37.90 25.52 -30.44
CA LEU A 659 -39.31 25.52 -30.91
C LEU A 659 -39.44 26.49 -32.08
N PRO A 660 -40.11 26.12 -33.19
CA PRO A 660 -40.35 27.01 -34.30
C PRO A 660 -41.13 28.26 -33.86
N ASP A 661 -40.89 29.37 -34.49
CA ASP A 661 -41.62 30.61 -34.23
C ASP A 661 -43.13 30.43 -34.39
N GLY A 662 -43.88 30.83 -33.37
CA GLY A 662 -45.33 30.69 -33.35
C GLY A 662 -45.83 29.28 -33.02
N PHE A 663 -44.94 28.32 -32.72
CA PHE A 663 -45.32 26.99 -32.26
C PHE A 663 -46.01 27.06 -30.90
N THR A 664 -47.24 26.58 -30.82
CA THR A 664 -47.99 26.47 -29.57
C THR A 664 -47.85 25.05 -29.03
N MET A 665 -47.29 24.92 -27.83
CA MET A 665 -47.17 23.61 -27.17
C MET A 665 -48.54 22.98 -26.90
N PRO A 666 -48.77 21.73 -27.33
CA PRO A 666 -49.99 21.02 -27.01
C PRO A 666 -50.22 20.85 -25.51
N THR A 667 -51.47 20.67 -25.11
CA THR A 667 -51.84 20.48 -23.70
C THR A 667 -51.31 19.16 -23.13
N ASN A 668 -51.29 18.11 -23.96
CA ASN A 668 -50.74 16.79 -23.63
C ASN A 668 -49.68 16.39 -24.67
N PRO A 669 -48.47 16.97 -24.62
CA PRO A 669 -47.49 16.73 -25.67
C PRO A 669 -46.92 15.30 -25.59
N GLN A 670 -46.87 14.64 -26.74
CA GLN A 670 -46.03 13.46 -26.96
C GLN A 670 -44.80 13.88 -27.72
N ILE A 671 -43.66 13.38 -27.30
CA ILE A 671 -42.36 13.69 -27.87
C ILE A 671 -41.73 12.42 -28.38
N ASN A 672 -41.16 12.48 -29.56
CA ASN A 672 -40.36 11.42 -30.16
C ASN A 672 -39.06 12.00 -30.70
N VAL A 673 -38.02 11.23 -30.67
CA VAL A 673 -36.71 11.61 -31.20
C VAL A 673 -36.23 10.55 -32.19
N ASP A 674 -35.71 11.00 -33.30
CA ASP A 674 -34.94 10.15 -34.19
C ASP A 674 -33.55 9.97 -33.62
N ASN A 675 -33.24 8.75 -33.19
CA ASN A 675 -31.98 8.44 -32.51
C ASN A 675 -30.70 8.68 -33.37
N GLN A 676 -30.85 8.75 -34.71
CA GLN A 676 -29.69 8.97 -35.61
C GLN A 676 -29.52 10.45 -35.97
N THR A 677 -30.60 11.15 -36.27
CA THR A 677 -30.55 12.54 -36.73
C THR A 677 -30.74 13.57 -35.63
N GLY A 678 -31.24 13.16 -34.47
CA GLY A 678 -31.58 14.02 -33.37
C GLY A 678 -32.85 14.87 -33.60
N MET A 679 -33.54 14.67 -34.70
CA MET A 679 -34.78 15.40 -34.98
C MET A 679 -35.85 15.06 -33.95
N VAL A 680 -36.41 16.07 -33.34
CA VAL A 680 -37.47 15.98 -32.34
C VAL A 680 -38.80 16.26 -33.00
N TYR A 681 -39.78 15.43 -32.70
CA TYR A 681 -41.13 15.56 -33.17
C TYR A 681 -42.10 15.71 -31.98
N ILE A 682 -43.01 16.67 -32.05
CA ILE A 682 -44.02 16.90 -31.00
C ILE A 682 -45.40 16.78 -31.63
N ARG A 683 -46.32 16.13 -30.92
CA ARG A 683 -47.76 16.10 -31.26
C ARG A 683 -48.63 16.21 -30.03
N ASP A 684 -49.87 16.63 -30.22
CA ASP A 684 -50.92 16.47 -29.20
C ASP A 684 -51.30 14.99 -29.08
N ASN A 685 -51.56 14.50 -27.88
CA ASN A 685 -51.99 13.11 -27.68
C ASN A 685 -53.26 12.75 -28.44
N ALA A 686 -54.11 13.73 -28.74
CA ALA A 686 -55.33 13.58 -29.52
C ALA A 686 -55.10 13.73 -31.05
N SER A 687 -53.88 14.09 -31.49
CA SER A 687 -53.54 14.34 -32.90
C SER A 687 -52.73 13.20 -33.51
N SER A 688 -53.00 12.92 -34.78
CA SER A 688 -52.16 12.00 -35.56
C SER A 688 -50.94 12.67 -36.20
N TYR A 689 -50.86 14.02 -36.16
CA TYR A 689 -49.78 14.78 -36.80
C TYR A 689 -48.62 15.02 -35.87
N TRP A 690 -47.41 14.69 -36.35
CA TRP A 690 -46.14 15.00 -35.70
C TRP A 690 -45.52 16.26 -36.31
N THR A 691 -45.28 17.28 -35.55
CA THR A 691 -44.59 18.50 -35.95
C THR A 691 -43.09 18.40 -35.65
N PRO A 692 -42.25 18.51 -36.68
CA PRO A 692 -40.78 18.50 -36.45
C PRO A 692 -40.35 19.82 -35.79
N MET A 693 -39.36 19.71 -34.87
CA MET A 693 -38.66 20.84 -34.30
C MET A 693 -37.37 21.04 -35.12
N ASP A 694 -37.50 21.79 -36.24
CA ASP A 694 -36.46 21.88 -37.26
C ASP A 694 -35.60 23.16 -37.17
N VAL A 695 -35.87 24.03 -36.18
CA VAL A 695 -35.06 25.22 -35.92
C VAL A 695 -33.82 24.79 -35.16
N LYS A 696 -32.67 24.90 -35.82
CA LYS A 696 -31.35 24.53 -35.27
C LYS A 696 -30.52 25.77 -34.96
N VAL A 697 -29.91 25.78 -33.78
CA VAL A 697 -28.89 26.76 -33.39
C VAL A 697 -27.63 25.98 -33.03
N THR A 698 -26.56 26.22 -33.76
CA THR A 698 -25.25 25.59 -33.41
C THR A 698 -24.66 26.29 -32.22
N ASP A 699 -24.40 25.54 -31.16
CA ASP A 699 -23.66 25.98 -29.98
C ASP A 699 -22.30 25.29 -29.89
N GLN A 700 -21.39 25.87 -29.13
CA GLN A 700 -20.04 25.36 -28.94
C GLN A 700 -19.73 25.26 -27.45
N THR A 701 -19.08 24.22 -27.07
CA THR A 701 -18.61 23.98 -25.70
C THR A 701 -17.27 23.28 -25.70
N PHE A 702 -16.71 23.04 -24.51
CA PHE A 702 -15.54 22.20 -24.34
C PHE A 702 -15.91 20.88 -23.71
N VAL A 703 -15.38 19.79 -24.22
CA VAL A 703 -15.59 18.46 -23.70
C VAL A 703 -14.34 17.92 -23.07
N LYS A 704 -14.49 17.38 -21.88
CA LYS A 704 -13.39 16.82 -21.09
C LYS A 704 -13.02 15.43 -21.58
N SER A 705 -11.72 15.16 -21.63
CA SER A 705 -11.16 13.81 -21.79
C SER A 705 -10.17 13.54 -20.68
N THR A 706 -10.20 12.34 -20.11
CA THR A 706 -9.32 11.95 -19.01
C THR A 706 -8.50 10.73 -19.40
N SER A 707 -7.20 10.74 -19.15
CA SER A 707 -6.30 9.62 -19.44
C SER A 707 -5.34 9.35 -18.27
N PRO A 708 -4.92 8.08 -18.08
CA PRO A 708 -3.83 7.78 -17.16
C PRO A 708 -2.54 8.45 -17.60
N ASP A 709 -1.76 8.93 -16.66
CA ASP A 709 -0.48 9.61 -16.90
C ASP A 709 0.51 9.34 -15.77
N ASN A 710 1.75 9.80 -15.94
CA ASN A 710 2.78 9.78 -14.92
C ASN A 710 2.96 11.17 -14.31
N GLY A 711 2.87 11.24 -13.00
CA GLY A 711 3.16 12.45 -12.23
C GLY A 711 4.64 12.73 -12.07
N MET A 712 4.93 13.83 -11.39
CA MET A 712 6.30 14.29 -11.13
C MET A 712 6.90 13.62 -9.90
N ASP A 713 8.21 13.76 -9.76
CA ASP A 713 8.99 13.09 -8.74
C ASP A 713 8.61 13.53 -7.31
N VAL A 714 8.53 12.57 -6.42
CA VAL A 714 8.37 12.77 -4.98
C VAL A 714 9.67 12.38 -4.27
N ILE A 715 10.27 13.32 -3.57
CA ILE A 715 11.52 13.13 -2.82
C ILE A 715 11.18 12.96 -1.34
N ARG A 716 11.68 11.89 -0.73
CA ARG A 716 11.62 11.62 0.71
C ARG A 716 13.02 11.36 1.22
N ARG A 717 13.39 12.00 2.30
CA ARG A 717 14.64 11.78 3.01
C ARG A 717 14.42 11.89 4.50
N GLY A 718 15.19 11.15 5.25
CA GLY A 718 15.04 11.17 6.69
C GLY A 718 16.11 10.42 7.43
N ALA A 719 15.97 10.40 8.73
CA ALA A 719 16.80 9.68 9.65
C ALA A 719 15.95 8.93 10.68
N GLU A 720 16.31 7.70 10.94
CA GLU A 720 15.66 6.82 11.93
C GLU A 720 16.68 6.44 12.99
N MET A 721 16.29 6.42 14.25
CA MET A 721 17.12 6.05 15.39
C MET A 721 16.38 5.05 16.27
N ILE A 722 17.09 4.02 16.70
CA ILE A 722 16.66 3.09 17.75
C ILE A 722 17.82 2.95 18.74
N VAL A 723 17.51 3.12 20.04
CA VAL A 723 18.45 2.88 21.13
C VAL A 723 17.80 1.95 22.14
N ASP A 724 18.34 0.73 22.27
CA ASP A 724 17.93 -0.24 23.29
C ASP A 724 18.98 -0.23 24.42
N PHE A 725 18.57 0.19 25.59
CA PHE A 725 19.41 0.18 26.78
C PHE A 725 19.36 -1.20 27.47
N PRO A 726 20.42 -1.58 28.21
CA PRO A 726 20.37 -2.76 29.06
C PRO A 726 19.36 -2.59 30.20
N GLU A 727 18.88 -3.71 30.73
CA GLU A 727 18.01 -3.70 31.91
C GLU A 727 18.75 -3.11 33.12
N ILE A 728 18.15 -2.14 33.77
CA ILE A 728 18.59 -1.59 35.05
C ILE A 728 18.13 -2.57 36.12
N THR A 729 19.05 -3.44 36.57
CA THR A 729 18.79 -4.59 37.42
C THR A 729 18.02 -4.25 38.72
N PRO A 730 18.30 -3.17 39.50
CA PRO A 730 17.59 -2.88 40.74
C PRO A 730 16.09 -2.66 40.56
N ILE A 731 15.70 -2.02 39.46
CA ILE A 731 14.29 -1.71 39.13
C ILE A 731 13.71 -2.64 38.06
N ARG A 732 14.51 -3.57 37.55
CA ARG A 732 14.17 -4.52 36.49
C ARG A 732 13.49 -3.87 35.28
N THR A 733 13.99 -2.69 34.89
CA THR A 733 13.39 -1.86 33.85
C THR A 733 14.39 -1.72 32.70
N GLN A 734 13.93 -2.00 31.51
CA GLN A 734 14.62 -1.74 30.25
C GLN A 734 14.01 -0.52 29.58
N PHE A 735 14.86 0.38 29.11
CA PHE A 735 14.44 1.52 28.32
C PHE A 735 14.76 1.33 26.84
N ARG A 736 13.88 1.83 26.00
CA ARG A 736 14.09 2.00 24.56
C ARG A 736 13.71 3.40 24.16
N VAL A 737 14.51 4.01 23.31
CA VAL A 737 14.23 5.28 22.65
C VAL A 737 14.20 5.03 21.15
N ASP A 738 13.16 5.47 20.47
CA ASP A 738 13.07 5.46 19.02
C ASP A 738 12.62 6.82 18.50
N ALA A 739 13.15 7.21 17.35
CA ALA A 739 12.81 8.48 16.72
C ALA A 739 12.91 8.37 15.19
N ALA A 740 12.11 9.17 14.50
CA ALA A 740 12.19 9.35 13.07
C ALA A 740 12.02 10.82 12.68
N TYR A 741 12.95 11.32 11.88
CA TYR A 741 12.80 12.57 11.15
C TYR A 741 12.50 12.28 9.69
N THR A 742 11.48 12.90 9.13
CA THR A 742 11.09 12.73 7.74
C THR A 742 10.90 14.09 7.08
N TYR A 743 11.50 14.24 5.90
CA TYR A 743 11.27 15.35 4.99
C TYR A 743 10.70 14.82 3.68
N THR A 744 9.58 15.39 3.24
CA THR A 744 8.97 15.08 1.93
C THR A 744 8.83 16.38 1.12
N LYS A 745 9.18 16.31 -0.16
CA LYS A 745 8.96 17.41 -1.12
C LYS A 745 8.52 16.83 -2.46
N TYR A 746 7.51 17.44 -3.05
CA TYR A 746 7.17 17.26 -4.44
C TYR A 746 6.74 18.59 -5.07
N ILE A 747 6.93 18.72 -6.37
CA ILE A 747 6.39 19.79 -7.23
C ILE A 747 5.91 19.09 -8.48
N ASP A 748 4.64 19.21 -8.80
CA ASP A 748 4.06 18.70 -10.04
C ASP A 748 3.92 19.84 -11.05
N ASN A 749 4.78 19.84 -12.05
CA ASN A 749 4.78 20.82 -13.14
C ASN A 749 3.82 20.45 -14.29
N SER A 750 2.99 19.42 -14.10
CA SER A 750 1.96 19.10 -15.07
C SER A 750 0.93 20.21 -15.13
N LEU A 751 0.42 20.42 -16.31
CA LEU A 751 -0.65 21.38 -16.53
C LEU A 751 -2.00 20.71 -16.26
N SER A 752 -2.90 21.44 -15.64
CA SER A 752 -4.28 21.03 -15.48
C SER A 752 -5.20 22.01 -16.21
N TYR A 753 -6.28 21.49 -16.73
CA TYR A 753 -7.24 22.24 -17.50
C TYR A 753 -8.51 22.41 -16.68
N TYR A 754 -9.06 23.61 -16.70
CA TYR A 754 -10.33 23.90 -16.03
C TYR A 754 -11.26 24.65 -16.95
N TYR A 755 -12.44 24.08 -17.17
CA TYR A 755 -13.54 24.69 -17.85
C TYR A 755 -14.67 24.97 -16.87
N GLN A 756 -15.15 26.19 -16.85
CA GLN A 756 -16.31 26.54 -16.06
C GLN A 756 -17.58 26.20 -16.85
N ASN A 757 -18.26 25.15 -16.44
CA ASN A 757 -19.54 24.81 -17.01
C ASN A 757 -20.59 25.85 -16.64
N GLY A 758 -21.47 26.19 -17.58
CA GLY A 758 -22.60 27.09 -17.36
C GLY A 758 -22.54 28.32 -18.26
N TRP A 759 -23.42 29.24 -17.99
CA TRP A 759 -23.56 30.47 -18.75
C TRP A 759 -22.85 31.62 -18.06
N SER A 760 -22.11 32.39 -18.83
CA SER A 760 -21.48 33.60 -18.32
C SER A 760 -22.55 34.66 -17.96
N HIS A 761 -22.54 35.12 -16.73
CA HIS A 761 -23.40 36.22 -16.28
C HIS A 761 -22.81 37.59 -16.56
N THR A 762 -21.80 37.70 -17.40
CA THR A 762 -21.21 39.00 -17.82
C THR A 762 -22.08 39.65 -18.88
N SER A 763 -21.77 40.87 -19.26
CA SER A 763 -22.44 41.66 -20.30
C SER A 763 -22.49 40.99 -21.68
N LEU A 764 -21.79 39.89 -21.85
CA LEU A 764 -21.87 38.97 -22.99
C LEU A 764 -23.03 37.97 -22.80
N ALA A 765 -24.21 38.46 -22.52
CA ALA A 765 -25.41 37.74 -22.16
C ALA A 765 -25.55 36.36 -22.76
N ASN A 766 -25.74 35.39 -21.86
CA ASN A 766 -26.22 34.02 -22.13
C ASN A 766 -25.40 33.19 -23.14
N ARG A 767 -24.07 33.23 -23.05
CA ARG A 767 -23.20 32.31 -23.81
C ARG A 767 -22.47 31.39 -22.87
N SER A 768 -22.21 30.17 -23.33
CA SER A 768 -21.27 29.27 -22.70
C SER A 768 -19.91 29.94 -22.56
N TYR A 769 -19.15 29.62 -21.49
CA TYR A 769 -17.78 30.13 -21.36
C TYR A 769 -16.92 29.69 -22.54
N GLN A 770 -16.18 30.60 -23.13
CA GLN A 770 -15.46 30.40 -24.40
C GLN A 770 -14.00 29.99 -24.24
N TYR A 771 -13.51 29.93 -23.02
CA TYR A 771 -12.10 29.62 -22.75
C TYR A 771 -11.94 28.55 -21.66
N VAL A 772 -10.93 27.71 -21.85
CA VAL A 772 -10.44 26.77 -20.84
C VAL A 772 -9.17 27.32 -20.25
N GLY A 773 -9.13 27.55 -18.93
CA GLY A 773 -7.91 27.94 -18.25
C GLY A 773 -6.94 26.76 -18.10
N ILE A 774 -5.65 27.00 -18.32
CA ILE A 774 -4.58 26.03 -18.19
C ILE A 774 -3.67 26.46 -17.04
N TYR A 775 -3.57 25.64 -16.00
CA TYR A 775 -2.92 26.00 -14.73
C TYR A 775 -1.75 25.08 -14.44
N ALA A 776 -0.73 25.64 -13.78
CA ALA A 776 0.44 24.90 -13.30
C ALA A 776 0.25 24.37 -11.87
N ASN A 777 -0.86 23.71 -11.59
CA ASN A 777 -1.19 23.20 -10.25
C ASN A 777 -1.27 21.66 -10.20
N GLY A 778 -0.57 20.98 -11.06
CA GLY A 778 -0.68 19.51 -11.18
C GLY A 778 -2.08 19.11 -11.65
N ASP A 779 -2.63 18.03 -11.14
CA ASP A 779 -4.00 17.60 -11.52
C ASP A 779 -5.06 18.02 -10.52
N ASN A 780 -4.70 18.72 -9.47
CA ASN A 780 -5.62 19.02 -8.39
C ASN A 780 -6.14 20.45 -8.48
N LEU A 781 -7.23 20.63 -9.24
CA LEU A 781 -7.92 21.92 -9.34
C LEU A 781 -8.56 22.38 -8.02
N SER A 782 -8.73 21.50 -7.05
CA SER A 782 -9.25 21.87 -5.72
C SER A 782 -8.19 22.53 -4.85
N THR A 783 -6.91 22.32 -5.15
CA THR A 783 -5.79 22.96 -4.47
C THR A 783 -5.15 24.00 -5.37
N THR A 784 -4.72 25.09 -4.77
CA THR A 784 -4.01 26.18 -5.45
C THR A 784 -2.52 25.91 -5.57
N ALA A 785 -2.05 24.81 -4.97
CA ALA A 785 -0.65 24.43 -4.90
C ALA A 785 -0.34 23.34 -5.93
N ASN A 786 0.80 23.45 -6.59
CA ASN A 786 1.35 22.36 -7.43
C ASN A 786 2.39 21.52 -6.70
N GLY A 787 2.64 21.80 -5.45
CA GLY A 787 3.57 21.06 -4.64
C GLY A 787 3.40 21.28 -3.15
N LYS A 788 4.13 20.50 -2.38
CA LYS A 788 4.16 20.57 -0.93
C LYS A 788 5.50 20.13 -0.38
N ARG A 789 5.93 20.75 0.70
CA ARG A 789 7.01 20.24 1.54
C ARG A 789 6.50 20.01 2.95
N THR A 790 6.95 18.91 3.56
CA THR A 790 6.58 18.55 4.93
C THR A 790 7.83 18.16 5.72
N HIS A 791 7.82 18.46 7.01
CA HIS A 791 8.82 18.04 7.98
C HIS A 791 8.11 17.44 9.18
N SER A 792 8.56 16.31 9.64
CA SER A 792 8.12 15.72 10.89
C SER A 792 9.30 15.17 11.67
N LEU A 793 9.26 15.33 12.99
CA LEU A 793 10.15 14.66 13.93
C LEU A 793 9.28 14.07 15.05
N ASP A 794 9.24 12.76 15.07
CA ASP A 794 8.51 11.97 16.04
C ASP A 794 9.49 11.16 16.87
N ALA A 795 9.31 11.13 18.19
CA ALA A 795 10.18 10.40 19.11
C ALA A 795 9.36 9.69 20.18
N ASN A 796 9.83 8.55 20.64
CA ASN A 796 9.12 7.75 21.66
C ASN A 796 10.13 7.20 22.67
N ILE A 797 9.67 7.07 23.92
CA ILE A 797 10.40 6.42 24.99
C ILE A 797 9.53 5.30 25.54
N THR A 798 10.02 4.07 25.51
CA THR A 798 9.35 2.90 26.05
C THR A 798 10.12 2.38 27.27
N ALA A 799 9.45 2.23 28.40
CA ALA A 799 9.96 1.63 29.62
C ALA A 799 9.26 0.28 29.84
N ILE A 800 10.02 -0.80 29.98
CA ILE A 800 9.51 -2.16 30.20
C ILE A 800 10.03 -2.66 31.53
N THR A 801 9.13 -2.78 32.51
CA THR A 801 9.44 -3.25 33.87
C THR A 801 8.93 -4.68 34.04
N ARG A 802 9.81 -5.57 34.47
CA ARG A 802 9.48 -6.97 34.75
C ARG A 802 9.56 -7.25 36.20
N ILE A 803 8.50 -7.77 36.81
CA ILE A 803 8.41 -8.12 38.25
C ILE A 803 8.18 -9.64 38.36
N PRO A 804 9.25 -10.47 38.32
CA PRO A 804 9.11 -11.94 38.25
C PRO A 804 8.37 -12.52 39.44
N LYS A 805 8.57 -12.03 40.63
CA LYS A 805 7.87 -12.51 41.84
C LYS A 805 6.33 -12.32 41.76
N ALA A 806 5.90 -11.25 41.13
CA ALA A 806 4.50 -10.97 40.90
C ALA A 806 4.01 -11.49 39.54
N ARG A 807 4.89 -12.04 38.69
CA ARG A 807 4.60 -12.45 37.32
C ARG A 807 3.91 -11.34 36.54
N LEU A 808 4.50 -10.13 36.58
CA LEU A 808 3.91 -8.90 36.07
C LEU A 808 4.89 -8.23 35.09
N ILE A 809 4.37 -7.81 33.93
CA ILE A 809 5.09 -6.98 32.96
C ILE A 809 4.32 -5.67 32.81
N ILE A 810 5.00 -4.56 32.95
CA ILE A 810 4.44 -3.22 32.75
C ILE A 810 5.24 -2.57 31.63
N SER A 811 4.59 -2.19 30.55
CA SER A 811 5.17 -1.41 29.46
C SER A 811 4.51 -0.04 29.40
N CYS A 812 5.28 1.01 29.58
CA CYS A 812 4.83 2.39 29.46
C CYS A 812 5.54 3.03 28.26
N ARG A 813 4.79 3.65 27.36
CA ARG A 813 5.31 4.31 26.16
C ARG A 813 4.85 5.77 26.15
N LEU A 814 5.81 6.69 26.23
CA LEU A 814 5.61 8.11 25.99
C LEU A 814 5.89 8.40 24.51
N GLU A 815 4.95 9.00 23.83
CA GLU A 815 5.02 9.39 22.43
C GLU A 815 5.02 10.91 22.28
N ALA A 816 5.96 11.45 21.55
CA ALA A 816 6.13 12.88 21.31
C ALA A 816 6.17 13.17 19.81
N SER A 817 5.34 14.10 19.35
CA SER A 817 5.50 14.75 18.04
C SER A 817 6.17 16.10 18.29
N LEU A 818 7.46 16.19 17.97
CA LEU A 818 8.30 17.33 18.28
C LEU A 818 8.31 18.40 17.19
N VAL A 819 8.19 17.96 15.94
CA VAL A 819 8.11 18.85 14.76
C VAL A 819 7.03 18.33 13.84
N LYS A 820 6.11 19.19 13.45
CA LYS A 820 5.11 18.93 12.42
C LYS A 820 4.92 20.21 11.64
N ARG A 821 5.56 20.30 10.47
CA ARG A 821 5.53 21.49 9.61
C ARG A 821 5.19 21.12 8.19
N SER A 822 4.48 22.01 7.51
CA SER A 822 4.16 21.86 6.10
C SER A 822 4.08 23.21 5.40
N GLN A 823 4.33 23.23 4.10
CA GLN A 823 4.15 24.41 3.27
C GLN A 823 3.75 23.98 1.87
N ASN A 824 2.71 24.60 1.35
CA ASN A 824 2.32 24.45 -0.04
C ASN A 824 3.28 25.24 -0.94
N ILE A 825 3.45 24.75 -2.15
CA ILE A 825 4.34 25.33 -3.15
C ILE A 825 3.50 25.66 -4.39
N SER A 826 3.75 26.84 -4.98
CA SER A 826 3.23 27.21 -6.29
C SER A 826 4.41 27.68 -7.12
N GLU A 827 4.96 26.77 -7.94
CA GLU A 827 6.13 27.04 -8.77
C GLU A 827 6.01 26.31 -10.10
N TYR A 828 6.15 27.05 -11.18
CA TYR A 828 6.21 26.48 -12.52
C TYR A 828 7.29 27.22 -13.32
N GLN A 829 8.27 26.47 -13.86
CA GLN A 829 9.41 27.03 -14.61
C GLN A 829 10.14 28.17 -13.87
N GLY A 830 10.26 28.04 -12.53
CA GLY A 830 10.93 29.04 -11.70
C GLY A 830 10.11 30.30 -11.39
N LYS A 831 8.82 30.32 -11.71
CA LYS A 831 7.90 31.44 -11.42
C LYS A 831 6.77 31.01 -10.50
N GLU A 832 6.29 31.88 -9.66
CA GLU A 832 5.08 31.69 -8.87
C GLU A 832 3.85 32.05 -9.70
N TYR A 833 2.80 31.22 -9.61
CA TYR A 833 1.51 31.41 -10.28
C TYR A 833 0.36 31.69 -9.32
N ALA A 834 0.62 31.61 -8.02
CA ALA A 834 -0.34 31.95 -7.00
C ALA A 834 0.23 33.00 -6.06
N PHE A 835 -0.50 34.05 -5.83
CA PHE A 835 -0.07 35.18 -5.00
C PHE A 835 -1.21 35.60 -4.08
N ASN A 836 -0.83 36.19 -2.94
CA ASN A 836 -1.77 36.85 -2.06
C ASN A 836 -2.17 38.21 -2.64
N VAL A 837 -3.46 38.44 -2.68
CA VAL A 837 -4.05 39.71 -3.15
C VAL A 837 -4.89 40.31 -2.02
N SER A 838 -4.69 41.59 -1.75
CA SER A 838 -5.55 42.36 -0.85
C SER A 838 -6.53 43.15 -1.69
N GLU A 839 -7.82 43.01 -1.46
CA GLU A 839 -8.86 43.82 -2.08
C GLU A 839 -9.37 44.86 -1.09
N SER A 840 -9.55 46.07 -1.56
CA SER A 840 -10.13 47.18 -0.76
C SER A 840 -11.66 47.13 -0.72
N SER A 841 -12.30 46.22 -1.42
CA SER A 841 -13.75 46.09 -1.52
C SER A 841 -14.25 44.77 -0.93
N ASN A 842 -15.35 44.82 -0.22
CA ASN A 842 -16.09 43.77 0.50
C ASN A 842 -16.63 42.63 -0.38
N THR A 843 -15.88 42.03 -1.26
CA THR A 843 -16.28 40.83 -1.93
C THR A 843 -16.00 39.63 -1.00
N GLN A 844 -17.04 39.19 -0.34
CA GLN A 844 -17.04 38.02 0.52
C GLN A 844 -16.39 36.81 -0.12
N THR A 845 -15.31 36.41 0.45
CA THR A 845 -14.82 35.06 0.38
C THR A 845 -15.30 34.36 1.63
N GLY A 846 -16.14 33.35 1.43
CA GLY A 846 -16.91 32.74 2.51
C GLY A 846 -16.13 32.36 3.74
N GLY A 847 -16.68 32.68 4.82
CA GLY A 847 -16.46 32.05 6.12
C GLY A 847 -15.09 32.14 6.71
N SER A 848 -14.67 33.41 7.07
CA SER A 848 -13.50 33.48 7.55
C SER A 848 -13.04 33.96 8.81
N ILE A 849 -11.99 33.56 9.33
CA ILE A 849 -11.13 33.95 10.43
C ILE A 849 -10.16 35.06 9.97
N TYR A 850 -10.30 35.55 8.75
CA TYR A 850 -9.41 36.53 8.12
C TYR A 850 -9.99 37.91 8.12
N ASP A 851 -9.11 38.85 8.00
CA ASP A 851 -9.42 40.28 7.89
C ASP A 851 -10.39 40.66 6.75
N GLY A 852 -10.90 39.68 6.04
CA GLY A 852 -11.91 39.80 4.98
C GLY A 852 -11.42 40.39 3.67
N ASN A 853 -10.19 40.84 3.62
CA ASN A 853 -9.64 41.65 2.50
C ASN A 853 -8.53 40.93 1.73
N SER A 854 -8.14 39.74 2.13
CA SER A 854 -7.03 39.00 1.49
C SER A 854 -7.46 37.64 0.98
N TYR A 855 -7.06 37.30 -0.23
CA TYR A 855 -7.26 35.99 -0.82
C TYR A 855 -6.02 35.59 -1.64
N THR A 856 -5.92 34.29 -1.98
CA THR A 856 -4.93 33.85 -2.95
C THR A 856 -5.52 33.79 -4.34
N ALA A 857 -4.94 34.55 -5.27
CA ALA A 857 -5.27 34.48 -6.69
C ALA A 857 -4.35 33.50 -7.42
N ILE A 858 -4.92 32.68 -8.31
CA ILE A 858 -4.21 31.74 -9.15
C ILE A 858 -4.47 32.11 -10.60
N TRP A 859 -3.41 32.45 -11.29
CA TRP A 859 -3.48 32.76 -12.70
C TRP A 859 -3.25 31.52 -13.52
N PRO A 860 -3.99 31.33 -14.64
CA PRO A 860 -3.59 30.31 -15.61
C PRO A 860 -2.24 30.69 -16.24
N VAL A 861 -1.50 29.70 -16.70
CA VAL A 861 -0.28 29.91 -17.50
C VAL A 861 -0.60 30.18 -18.96
N ALA A 862 -1.78 29.67 -19.38
CA ALA A 862 -2.31 29.80 -20.72
C ALA A 862 -3.83 29.60 -20.69
N TYR A 863 -4.49 29.86 -21.80
CA TYR A 863 -5.89 29.47 -22.01
C TYR A 863 -6.07 28.89 -23.42
N LEU A 864 -7.11 28.06 -23.57
CA LEU A 864 -7.52 27.44 -24.80
C LEU A 864 -8.82 28.09 -25.29
N ASP A 865 -8.87 28.47 -26.56
CA ASP A 865 -10.07 29.00 -27.19
C ASP A 865 -10.88 27.91 -27.93
N LEU A 866 -12.03 28.31 -28.49
CA LEU A 866 -12.90 27.41 -29.25
C LEU A 866 -12.33 26.96 -30.61
N ASN A 867 -11.27 27.58 -31.10
CA ASN A 867 -10.52 27.13 -32.27
C ASN A 867 -9.48 26.07 -31.93
N ASN A 868 -9.38 25.67 -30.63
CA ASN A 868 -8.36 24.80 -30.10
C ASN A 868 -6.93 25.40 -30.16
N GLU A 869 -6.86 26.74 -30.14
CA GLU A 869 -5.59 27.47 -30.09
C GLU A 869 -5.23 27.80 -28.65
N MET A 870 -3.97 27.61 -28.30
CA MET A 870 -3.47 27.88 -26.96
C MET A 870 -2.79 29.26 -26.93
N HIS A 871 -3.27 30.14 -26.06
CA HIS A 871 -2.79 31.50 -25.87
C HIS A 871 -2.12 31.67 -24.50
N PRO A 872 -1.00 32.39 -24.38
CA PRO A 872 -0.41 32.72 -23.08
C PRO A 872 -1.35 33.61 -22.28
N PHE A 873 -1.44 33.38 -20.97
CA PHE A 873 -2.18 34.25 -20.07
C PHE A 873 -1.22 35.25 -19.42
N THR A 874 -1.41 36.55 -19.67
CA THR A 874 -0.54 37.63 -19.21
C THR A 874 -1.30 38.61 -18.31
N SER A 875 -0.61 39.71 -17.90
CA SER A 875 -1.25 40.77 -17.17
C SER A 875 -2.30 41.55 -18.00
N ALA A 876 -2.22 41.47 -19.33
CA ALA A 876 -3.22 42.11 -20.21
C ALA A 876 -4.54 41.32 -20.13
N GLU A 877 -4.50 40.00 -20.23
CA GLU A 877 -5.68 39.14 -20.06
C GLU A 877 -6.24 39.26 -18.63
N ALA A 878 -5.36 39.29 -17.62
CA ALA A 878 -5.79 39.46 -16.23
C ALA A 878 -6.53 40.80 -15.96
N ALA A 879 -6.21 41.84 -16.70
CA ALA A 879 -6.89 43.16 -16.61
C ALA A 879 -8.20 43.21 -17.42
N ASN A 880 -8.41 42.27 -18.34
CA ASN A 880 -9.62 42.23 -19.18
C ASN A 880 -10.75 41.47 -18.45
N PRO A 881 -11.92 42.10 -18.23
CA PRO A 881 -13.06 41.49 -17.56
C PRO A 881 -13.54 40.16 -18.20
N GLU A 882 -13.33 39.98 -19.50
CA GLU A 882 -13.68 38.77 -20.24
C GLU A 882 -13.00 37.53 -19.69
N PHE A 883 -11.78 37.64 -19.23
CA PHE A 883 -11.00 36.55 -18.68
C PHE A 883 -11.04 36.46 -17.15
N SER A 884 -11.80 37.31 -16.47
CA SER A 884 -11.82 37.40 -15.00
C SER A 884 -12.16 36.06 -14.33
N TYR A 885 -13.03 35.26 -14.94
CA TYR A 885 -13.43 33.94 -14.42
C TYR A 885 -12.32 32.89 -14.51
N LEU A 886 -11.29 33.12 -15.32
CA LEU A 886 -10.10 32.25 -15.39
C LEU A 886 -9.15 32.49 -14.21
N ILE A 887 -9.23 33.63 -13.53
CA ILE A 887 -8.46 33.89 -12.33
C ILE A 887 -9.20 33.21 -11.16
N ARG A 888 -8.67 32.09 -10.70
CA ARG A 888 -9.26 31.38 -9.58
C ARG A 888 -8.90 32.06 -8.28
N LYS A 889 -9.87 32.15 -7.39
CA LYS A 889 -9.69 32.74 -6.06
C LYS A 889 -9.87 31.66 -4.99
N SER A 890 -8.94 31.59 -4.05
CA SER A 890 -9.07 30.85 -2.83
C SER A 890 -9.26 31.81 -1.67
N GLY A 891 -10.25 31.57 -0.81
CA GLY A 891 -10.55 32.43 0.33
C GLY A 891 -9.46 32.58 1.39
N ASN A 892 -8.27 31.96 1.17
CA ASN A 892 -7.26 31.78 2.21
C ASN A 892 -5.93 32.44 1.81
N ALA A 893 -5.67 33.62 2.29
CA ALA A 893 -4.41 34.33 2.10
C ALA A 893 -3.17 33.58 2.63
N TYR A 894 -3.36 32.64 3.56
CA TYR A 894 -2.29 31.86 4.16
C TYR A 894 -1.98 30.54 3.42
N THR A 895 -2.60 30.26 2.27
CA THR A 895 -2.45 28.99 1.52
C THR A 895 -0.99 28.59 1.32
N PHE A 896 -0.09 29.54 1.10
CA PHE A 896 1.34 29.31 0.89
C PHE A 896 2.22 29.65 2.09
N ALA A 897 1.63 30.05 3.22
CA ALA A 897 2.39 30.28 4.44
C ALA A 897 2.98 28.96 4.96
N ALA A 898 4.15 29.05 5.57
CA ALA A 898 4.70 27.91 6.29
C ALA A 898 3.84 27.66 7.54
N ASP A 899 3.20 26.52 7.59
CA ASP A 899 2.40 26.09 8.73
C ASP A 899 3.16 25.10 9.62
N GLY A 900 2.81 25.07 10.89
CA GLY A 900 3.36 24.16 11.88
C GLY A 900 2.51 24.12 13.12
N TYR A 901 2.81 23.14 13.95
CA TYR A 901 2.13 22.94 15.24
C TYR A 901 3.16 22.82 16.35
N ASP A 902 2.77 23.27 17.53
CA ASP A 902 3.57 23.06 18.76
C ASP A 902 3.71 21.58 19.10
N PRO A 903 4.76 21.19 19.83
CA PRO A 903 4.93 19.80 20.26
C PRO A 903 3.75 19.31 21.10
N TYR A 904 3.36 18.05 20.86
CA TYR A 904 2.33 17.39 21.65
C TYR A 904 2.75 15.96 22.02
N PHE A 905 2.15 15.45 23.09
CA PHE A 905 2.56 14.22 23.75
C PHE A 905 1.33 13.36 24.08
N SER A 906 1.52 12.04 24.02
CA SER A 906 0.58 11.07 24.58
C SER A 906 1.32 9.96 25.33
N ALA A 907 0.67 9.33 26.28
CA ALA A 907 1.26 8.24 27.05
C ALA A 907 0.33 7.01 27.03
N ASN A 908 0.93 5.86 26.73
CA ASN A 908 0.25 4.58 26.63
C ASN A 908 0.83 3.60 27.66
N ILE A 909 0.01 2.75 28.23
CA ILE A 909 0.43 1.74 29.19
C ILE A 909 -0.18 0.38 28.86
N ASN A 910 0.63 -0.66 29.01
CA ASN A 910 0.17 -2.04 28.96
C ASN A 910 0.65 -2.77 30.22
N ILE A 911 -0.23 -3.49 30.86
CA ILE A 911 0.04 -4.26 32.05
C ILE A 911 -0.40 -5.70 31.81
N THR A 912 0.56 -6.63 31.80
CA THR A 912 0.29 -8.06 31.65
C THR A 912 0.59 -8.79 32.95
N LYS A 913 -0.39 -9.50 33.45
CA LYS A 913 -0.32 -10.39 34.61
C LYS A 913 -0.45 -11.84 34.19
N GLU A 914 0.54 -12.64 34.50
CA GLU A 914 0.46 -14.10 34.36
C GLU A 914 -0.11 -14.76 35.59
N ILE A 915 -1.06 -15.67 35.39
CA ILE A 915 -1.74 -16.44 36.45
C ILE A 915 -1.42 -17.92 36.21
N GLY A 916 -0.54 -18.48 37.08
CA GLY A 916 0.03 -19.79 36.80
C GLY A 916 0.80 -19.81 35.45
N ASP A 917 0.94 -20.97 34.84
CA ASP A 917 1.69 -21.15 33.57
C ASP A 917 0.77 -21.14 32.34
N TYR A 918 -0.54 -20.99 32.55
CA TYR A 918 -1.54 -21.22 31.51
C TYR A 918 -2.33 -19.97 31.13
N VAL A 919 -2.45 -18.98 32.01
CA VAL A 919 -3.31 -17.83 31.79
C VAL A 919 -2.52 -16.53 31.88
N SER A 920 -2.76 -15.62 30.94
CA SER A 920 -2.31 -14.23 31.02
C SER A 920 -3.45 -13.25 30.81
N LEU A 921 -3.49 -12.21 31.65
CA LEU A 921 -4.41 -11.10 31.54
C LEU A 921 -3.61 -9.84 31.21
N SER A 922 -3.99 -9.15 30.14
CA SER A 922 -3.35 -7.91 29.70
C SER A 922 -4.37 -6.78 29.67
N LEU A 923 -4.08 -5.69 30.40
CA LEU A 923 -4.80 -4.43 30.35
C LEU A 923 -3.98 -3.45 29.49
N ASN A 924 -4.59 -2.89 28.47
CA ASN A 924 -4.00 -1.86 27.60
C ASN A 924 -4.76 -0.56 27.75
N ALA A 925 -4.04 0.57 27.82
CA ALA A 925 -4.65 1.89 27.77
C ALA A 925 -3.84 2.84 26.89
N ILE A 926 -4.49 3.39 25.90
CA ILE A 926 -3.94 4.39 24.98
C ILE A 926 -4.31 5.76 25.52
N ASN A 927 -3.35 6.68 25.52
CA ASN A 927 -3.48 8.01 26.11
C ASN A 927 -4.11 7.97 27.51
N PHE A 928 -3.53 7.13 28.39
CA PHE A 928 -4.10 6.91 29.74
C PHE A 928 -4.11 8.17 30.61
N THR A 929 -3.33 9.18 30.24
CA THR A 929 -3.34 10.51 30.88
C THR A 929 -4.52 11.37 30.42
N ASN A 930 -5.25 10.91 29.41
CA ASN A 930 -6.32 11.66 28.72
C ASN A 930 -5.89 13.09 28.31
N SER A 931 -4.60 13.22 27.93
CA SER A 931 -4.04 14.49 27.49
C SER A 931 -4.49 14.80 26.08
N ARG A 932 -5.34 15.82 25.92
CA ARG A 932 -5.91 16.22 24.63
C ARG A 932 -5.71 17.73 24.41
N PRO A 933 -4.46 18.18 24.25
CA PRO A 933 -4.21 19.59 24.01
C PRO A 933 -4.75 20.01 22.64
N TYR A 934 -5.41 21.17 22.62
CA TYR A 934 -5.71 21.87 21.36
C TYR A 934 -4.44 22.55 20.89
N VAL A 935 -3.83 22.01 19.83
CA VAL A 935 -2.59 22.51 19.26
C VAL A 935 -2.93 23.46 18.12
N LYS A 936 -2.42 24.69 18.20
CA LYS A 936 -2.72 25.74 17.21
C LYS A 936 -1.82 25.62 15.99
N SER A 937 -2.42 25.81 14.81
CA SER A 937 -1.68 26.07 13.57
C SER A 937 -1.00 27.43 13.65
N HIS A 938 0.27 27.49 13.33
CA HIS A 938 1.04 28.74 13.34
C HIS A 938 0.60 29.70 12.22
N ALA A 939 0.15 29.17 11.08
CA ALA A 939 -0.29 30.00 9.96
C ALA A 939 -1.73 30.48 10.12
N THR A 940 -2.62 29.66 10.66
CA THR A 940 -4.06 29.94 10.66
C THR A 940 -4.62 30.27 12.03
N GLY A 941 -3.92 29.92 13.11
CA GLY A 941 -4.44 29.98 14.48
C GLY A 941 -5.55 28.95 14.78
N VAL A 942 -5.97 28.14 13.82
CA VAL A 942 -6.98 27.10 14.01
C VAL A 942 -6.43 26.01 14.89
N SER A 943 -7.19 25.59 15.88
CA SER A 943 -6.81 24.52 16.80
C SER A 943 -7.18 23.15 16.26
N ALA A 944 -6.28 22.19 16.42
CA ALA A 944 -6.48 20.79 16.06
C ALA A 944 -6.14 19.84 17.22
N LEU A 945 -6.80 18.69 17.27
CA LEU A 945 -6.50 17.60 18.18
C LEU A 945 -5.75 16.50 17.42
N PHE A 946 -4.52 16.20 17.84
CA PHE A 946 -3.70 15.13 17.24
C PHE A 946 -3.54 13.91 18.15
N THR A 947 -3.78 14.06 19.43
CA THR A 947 -3.69 12.93 20.37
C THR A 947 -5.00 12.11 20.34
N PRO A 948 -4.89 10.77 20.41
CA PRO A 948 -6.08 9.92 20.46
C PRO A 948 -6.89 10.16 21.74
N ASP A 949 -8.17 9.79 21.71
CA ASP A 949 -9.00 9.70 22.90
C ASP A 949 -8.44 8.68 23.88
N PHE A 950 -8.79 8.80 25.16
CA PHE A 950 -8.53 7.75 26.12
C PHE A 950 -9.25 6.46 25.67
N TYR A 951 -8.48 5.40 25.53
CA TYR A 951 -8.97 4.12 25.05
C TYR A 951 -8.33 3.00 25.85
N TYR A 952 -9.10 1.97 26.16
CA TYR A 952 -8.62 0.85 26.99
C TYR A 952 -9.14 -0.47 26.44
N GLY A 953 -8.48 -1.57 26.82
CA GLY A 953 -8.91 -2.91 26.43
C GLY A 953 -8.36 -3.97 27.39
N LEU A 954 -9.03 -5.10 27.43
CA LEU A 954 -8.66 -6.25 28.23
C LEU A 954 -8.50 -7.47 27.30
N THR A 955 -7.41 -8.18 27.47
CA THR A 955 -7.15 -9.44 26.75
C THR A 955 -6.87 -10.55 27.75
N CYS A 956 -7.56 -11.66 27.61
CA CYS A 956 -7.28 -12.91 28.31
C CYS A 956 -6.73 -13.92 27.32
N ARG A 957 -5.60 -14.53 27.65
CA ARG A 957 -5.01 -15.60 26.87
C ARG A 957 -4.83 -16.85 27.71
N ILE A 958 -5.20 -18.00 27.16
CA ILE A 958 -5.10 -19.30 27.79
C ILE A 958 -4.24 -20.20 26.90
N LYS A 959 -3.16 -20.76 27.46
CA LYS A 959 -2.27 -21.73 26.77
C LYS A 959 -2.22 -23.04 27.57
N PHE A 960 -2.49 -24.19 26.96
CA PHE A 960 -2.48 -25.51 27.61
C PHE A 960 -2.20 -26.67 26.66
#